data_5a3448269b1c1295a2c3b49fbae3bd1c
#
_entry.id   5a3448269b1c1295a2c3b49fbae3bd1c
#
_cell.length_a   1.000
_cell.length_b   1.000
_cell.length_c   1.000
_cell.angle_alpha   90.00
_cell.angle_beta   90.00
_cell.angle_gamma   90.00
#
_symmetry.space_group_name_H-M   'P 1'
#
loop_
_entity.id
_entity.type
_entity.pdbx_description
1 polymer ?
#
loop_
_entity_poly.entity_id
_entity_poly.type
_entity_poly.pdbx_seq_one_letter_code
_entity_poly.pdbx_strand_id
1 'polypeptide(L)'
;ADQPLTITFKAAKSSDLYGYKGDVYLHIGIVNEEAWLFVPAEWNENIDKCKMTSEGNNCWSISLSPSIREWFASGETPVNELGIVIRNEDGTKKGTDTDFYIKVTDNKYQMFQPAPIKEKAMPAGTREGINVNADYSVTFAFYDKDKNGKHKDFAHIVGDFNDWTPANDETSQMYRDNANGCWWITLTGLDSDKEYRFQYYTGMRDGEIIRIADAYSEKILDPDNDKYIPESVYPSSERVYPEGGRGIVSAFKINQEPYSWRNEFSLKDKDNLIIYELLLRDFTETSDISGALGKLDYLKSLGVNAIELMPVQEFDGNDSWGYNPCFYFALDKAYGTKNMYKRFIDECHARGLAVIFDVVYNHATGSMPFAKLYWNRTDNKTAENNPWFNVDAPHPYSVFHDFNHESELVRSFVKRNLEFLLDEYHIDGFRFDLTKGLTQRECTEATVADYDAGRIRILKEYYDVVASVKPEAVVILEHFCCDEEEKELAGYGMKLWRDANNAYCQSGMGWKEYSDFSCLYTGTNSMKYGGYVGFMESHDVERVAYKALTYGNGAIAKNLSVRMSQLAVNAAFCFTVPGPKMIWQFGELGYDVTRGTEDNKMEKKPLHWEYYTEPERKGLYDVYARLLNLRVTHKDLFQNDAIFSWNVTENYWSTTPRSLTLKNGAEVMYVVGNFGDKETGPLLLPDGIKYDYMTGRELEGTVSVPAHGLLLATSFQP
;
A
#
# COMPACT_ATOMS: atom_id res chain seq x y z
N ALA A 1 39.81 -6.52 16.95
CA ALA A 1 39.75 -5.66 15.75
C ALA A 1 41.10 -5.56 15.05
N ASP A 2 42.21 -5.46 15.80
CA ASP A 2 43.57 -5.19 15.28
C ASP A 2 44.36 -6.47 14.94
N GLN A 3 43.66 -7.56 14.63
CA GLN A 3 44.20 -8.83 14.18
C GLN A 3 43.50 -9.31 12.91
N PRO A 4 44.16 -10.12 12.06
CA PRO A 4 43.48 -10.73 10.90
C PRO A 4 42.43 -11.74 11.33
N LEU A 5 41.40 -11.91 10.50
CA LEU A 5 40.34 -12.90 10.69
C LEU A 5 40.16 -13.71 9.40
N THR A 6 40.14 -15.01 9.52
CA THR A 6 39.73 -15.89 8.40
C THR A 6 38.32 -16.42 8.69
N ILE A 7 37.43 -16.18 7.77
CA ILE A 7 36.04 -16.67 7.78
C ILE A 7 35.96 -17.86 6.86
N THR A 8 35.49 -18.99 7.36
CA THR A 8 35.28 -20.21 6.59
C THR A 8 33.82 -20.62 6.67
N PHE A 9 33.17 -20.71 5.54
CA PHE A 9 31.78 -21.18 5.43
C PHE A 9 31.73 -22.57 4.82
N LYS A 10 31.00 -23.47 5.46
CA LYS A 10 30.70 -24.80 4.96
C LYS A 10 29.18 -24.94 4.80
N ALA A 11 28.71 -25.05 3.58
CA ALA A 11 27.30 -25.16 3.30
C ALA A 11 26.74 -26.50 3.83
N ALA A 12 25.69 -26.39 4.65
CA ALA A 12 24.87 -27.53 5.07
C ALA A 12 24.04 -28.04 3.89
N LYS A 13 23.49 -29.25 3.98
CA LYS A 13 22.64 -29.80 2.91
C LYS A 13 21.37 -29.01 2.63
N SER A 14 20.91 -28.28 3.63
CA SER A 14 19.75 -27.37 3.52
C SER A 14 20.07 -26.01 2.92
N SER A 15 21.36 -25.67 2.76
CA SER A 15 21.79 -24.40 2.21
C SER A 15 21.60 -24.33 0.69
N ASP A 16 21.14 -23.20 0.16
CA ASP A 16 21.04 -22.93 -1.27
C ASP A 16 22.39 -23.02 -2.00
N LEU A 17 23.48 -22.82 -1.24
CA LEU A 17 24.85 -22.95 -1.75
C LEU A 17 25.40 -24.39 -1.71
N TYR A 18 24.62 -25.37 -1.21
CA TYR A 18 25.07 -26.74 -1.23
C TYR A 18 25.13 -27.30 -2.68
N GLY A 19 26.31 -27.74 -3.10
CA GLY A 19 26.55 -28.20 -4.47
C GLY A 19 26.74 -27.08 -5.50
N TYR A 20 26.70 -25.81 -5.09
CA TYR A 20 26.91 -24.66 -5.96
C TYR A 20 28.34 -24.64 -6.51
N LYS A 21 28.50 -24.25 -7.80
CA LYS A 21 29.77 -24.29 -8.54
C LYS A 21 30.26 -22.93 -9.02
N GLY A 22 29.41 -21.90 -8.92
CA GLY A 22 29.76 -20.54 -9.30
C GLY A 22 30.53 -19.79 -8.20
N ASP A 23 30.73 -18.51 -8.39
CA ASP A 23 31.43 -17.65 -7.47
C ASP A 23 30.55 -17.32 -6.24
N VAL A 24 31.20 -17.30 -5.07
CA VAL A 24 30.55 -16.99 -3.80
C VAL A 24 31.20 -15.76 -3.20
N TYR A 25 30.39 -14.86 -2.69
CA TYR A 25 30.79 -13.57 -2.15
C TYR A 25 30.36 -13.41 -0.69
N LEU A 26 31.20 -12.71 0.05
CA LEU A 26 30.92 -12.28 1.40
C LEU A 26 30.33 -10.88 1.38
N HIS A 27 29.06 -10.72 1.74
CA HIS A 27 28.48 -9.43 2.07
C HIS A 27 28.67 -9.23 3.59
N ILE A 28 29.40 -8.20 3.98
CA ILE A 28 29.87 -8.03 5.35
C ILE A 28 29.93 -6.54 5.73
N GLY A 29 29.62 -6.24 6.99
CA GLY A 29 29.74 -4.91 7.57
C GLY A 29 30.15 -4.95 9.02
N ILE A 30 30.63 -3.82 9.54
CA ILE A 30 30.79 -3.59 10.97
C ILE A 30 29.41 -3.28 11.53
N VAL A 31 28.93 -4.07 12.47
CA VAL A 31 27.63 -3.81 13.12
C VAL A 31 27.86 -2.93 14.35
N ASN A 32 27.23 -1.78 14.32
CA ASN A 32 27.28 -0.84 15.41
C ASN A 32 25.84 -0.31 15.65
N GLU A 33 25.29 -0.63 16.81
CA GLU A 33 23.93 -0.22 17.19
C GLU A 33 22.88 -0.60 16.12
N GLU A 34 22.95 -1.85 15.64
CA GLU A 34 22.14 -2.48 14.58
C GLU A 34 22.37 -1.98 13.14
N ALA A 35 23.12 -0.91 12.94
CA ALA A 35 23.49 -0.50 11.59
C ALA A 35 24.73 -1.23 11.07
N TRP A 36 24.73 -1.58 9.81
CA TRP A 36 25.89 -2.11 9.09
C TRP A 36 26.71 -0.95 8.51
N LEU A 37 27.92 -0.75 9.00
CA LEU A 37 28.82 0.30 8.59
C LEU A 37 29.98 -0.27 7.77
N PHE A 38 30.58 0.55 6.91
CA PHE A 38 31.73 0.18 6.10
C PHE A 38 31.51 -1.06 5.23
N VAL A 39 30.29 -1.28 4.77
CA VAL A 39 29.97 -2.35 3.84
C VAL A 39 30.74 -2.11 2.54
N PRO A 40 31.64 -3.02 2.11
CA PRO A 40 32.56 -2.75 0.99
C PRO A 40 31.89 -2.72 -0.38
N ALA A 41 30.74 -3.38 -0.54
CA ALA A 41 30.01 -3.50 -1.80
C ALA A 41 28.50 -3.55 -1.55
N GLU A 42 27.72 -2.97 -2.43
CA GLU A 42 26.26 -3.09 -2.43
C GLU A 42 25.83 -4.56 -2.69
N TRP A 43 24.57 -4.88 -2.37
CA TRP A 43 24.08 -6.27 -2.46
C TRP A 43 24.31 -6.93 -3.83
N ASN A 44 24.11 -6.19 -4.91
CA ASN A 44 24.24 -6.69 -6.29
C ASN A 44 25.63 -6.43 -6.89
N GLU A 45 26.58 -5.92 -6.10
CA GLU A 45 27.94 -5.61 -6.57
C GLU A 45 28.91 -6.72 -6.19
N ASN A 46 29.68 -7.17 -7.18
CA ASN A 46 30.70 -8.22 -7.01
C ASN A 46 32.10 -7.62 -7.13
N ILE A 47 32.78 -7.45 -6.00
CA ILE A 47 34.15 -6.97 -5.93
C ILE A 47 35.11 -8.09 -5.49
N ASP A 48 36.33 -8.07 -6.02
CA ASP A 48 37.36 -9.11 -5.70
C ASP A 48 37.66 -9.17 -4.20
N LYS A 49 37.58 -8.01 -3.51
CA LYS A 49 37.82 -7.94 -2.06
C LYS A 49 36.86 -8.80 -1.24
N CYS A 50 35.64 -9.03 -1.73
CA CYS A 50 34.59 -9.80 -1.07
C CYS A 50 34.45 -11.22 -1.65
N LYS A 51 35.16 -11.56 -2.70
CA LYS A 51 35.11 -12.88 -3.33
C LYS A 51 35.73 -13.93 -2.43
N MET A 52 34.98 -14.99 -2.13
CA MET A 52 35.46 -16.10 -1.32
C MET A 52 36.20 -17.14 -2.17
N THR A 53 37.26 -17.71 -1.64
CA THR A 53 38.02 -18.82 -2.26
C THR A 53 37.33 -20.14 -2.00
N SER A 54 37.07 -20.91 -3.06
CA SER A 54 36.54 -22.28 -2.90
C SER A 54 37.60 -23.25 -2.39
N GLU A 55 37.33 -23.87 -1.27
CA GLU A 55 38.19 -24.95 -0.68
C GLU A 55 37.72 -26.36 -1.13
N GLY A 56 36.71 -26.45 -1.98
CA GLY A 56 36.04 -27.66 -2.34
C GLY A 56 35.09 -28.22 -1.27
N ASN A 57 34.39 -29.31 -1.58
CA ASN A 57 33.47 -29.97 -0.63
C ASN A 57 32.40 -29.02 0.00
N ASN A 58 31.87 -28.07 -0.77
CA ASN A 58 30.92 -27.04 -0.33
C ASN A 58 31.49 -26.14 0.75
N CYS A 59 32.76 -25.82 0.67
CA CYS A 59 33.47 -24.97 1.61
C CYS A 59 34.12 -23.78 0.89
N TRP A 60 34.00 -22.59 1.45
CA TRP A 60 34.62 -21.34 0.97
C TRP A 60 35.25 -20.59 2.11
N SER A 61 36.35 -19.89 1.84
CA SER A 61 37.05 -19.09 2.82
C SER A 61 37.43 -17.70 2.31
N ILE A 62 37.60 -16.76 3.23
CA ILE A 62 38.11 -15.42 2.96
C ILE A 62 38.90 -14.92 4.16
N SER A 63 39.98 -14.18 3.94
CA SER A 63 40.77 -13.59 5.00
C SER A 63 40.69 -12.07 5.01
N LEU A 64 40.28 -11.51 6.14
CA LEU A 64 40.28 -10.09 6.40
C LEU A 64 41.66 -9.74 6.98
N SER A 65 42.58 -9.31 6.12
CA SER A 65 43.97 -9.02 6.47
C SER A 65 44.43 -7.65 5.94
N PRO A 66 45.42 -7.01 6.56
CA PRO A 66 46.27 -7.47 7.67
C PRO A 66 45.60 -7.47 9.04
N SER A 67 44.52 -6.70 9.22
CA SER A 67 43.62 -6.74 10.38
C SER A 67 42.17 -6.47 9.96
N ILE A 68 41.19 -6.76 10.80
CA ILE A 68 39.77 -6.44 10.53
C ILE A 68 39.64 -4.93 10.30
N ARG A 69 40.21 -4.10 11.18
CA ARG A 69 40.16 -2.63 11.10
C ARG A 69 40.70 -2.09 9.79
N GLU A 70 41.87 -2.55 9.36
CA GLU A 70 42.47 -2.10 8.12
C GLU A 70 41.72 -2.63 6.88
N TRP A 71 41.21 -3.85 6.97
CA TRP A 71 40.41 -4.41 5.87
C TRP A 71 39.16 -3.57 5.60
N PHE A 72 38.48 -3.10 6.64
CA PHE A 72 37.30 -2.20 6.48
C PHE A 72 37.70 -0.74 6.24
N ALA A 73 38.93 -0.36 6.48
CA ALA A 73 39.39 1.04 6.53
C ALA A 73 38.58 1.86 7.55
N SER A 74 38.21 1.27 8.67
CA SER A 74 37.29 1.85 9.66
C SER A 74 37.93 2.93 10.55
N GLY A 75 39.24 3.17 10.43
CA GLY A 75 39.95 4.22 11.17
C GLY A 75 39.80 4.07 12.68
N GLU A 76 39.27 5.09 13.33
CA GLU A 76 39.02 5.11 14.79
C GLU A 76 37.65 4.55 15.17
N THR A 77 36.81 4.23 14.19
CA THR A 77 35.46 3.65 14.48
C THR A 77 35.60 2.32 15.20
N PRO A 78 34.92 2.13 16.34
CA PRO A 78 34.93 0.88 17.06
C PRO A 78 34.40 -0.29 16.23
N VAL A 79 35.05 -1.47 16.34
CA VAL A 79 34.67 -2.71 15.67
C VAL A 79 34.36 -3.76 16.74
N ASN A 80 33.11 -3.82 17.14
CA ASN A 80 32.68 -4.72 18.23
C ASN A 80 31.88 -5.94 17.72
N GLU A 81 31.34 -5.89 16.52
CA GLU A 81 30.62 -6.99 15.88
C GLU A 81 30.73 -6.89 14.36
N LEU A 82 30.73 -8.05 13.69
CA LEU A 82 30.61 -8.16 12.23
C LEU A 82 29.31 -8.84 11.87
N GLY A 83 28.55 -8.24 10.97
CA GLY A 83 27.40 -8.87 10.32
C GLY A 83 27.82 -9.46 8.98
N ILE A 84 27.35 -10.67 8.66
CA ILE A 84 27.84 -11.46 7.54
C ILE A 84 26.68 -12.17 6.84
N VAL A 85 26.59 -11.99 5.52
CA VAL A 85 25.76 -12.79 4.63
C VAL A 85 26.67 -13.42 3.56
N ILE A 86 26.50 -14.69 3.28
CA ILE A 86 27.23 -15.40 2.23
C ILE A 86 26.25 -15.64 1.09
N ARG A 87 26.60 -15.19 -0.12
CA ARG A 87 25.73 -15.23 -1.30
C ARG A 87 26.46 -15.66 -2.57
N ASN A 88 25.69 -16.08 -3.56
CA ASN A 88 26.22 -16.28 -4.92
C ASN A 88 26.37 -14.91 -5.66
N GLU A 89 26.87 -14.96 -6.89
CA GLU A 89 27.18 -13.78 -7.71
C GLU A 89 25.97 -12.90 -8.05
N ASP A 90 24.76 -13.46 -8.18
CA ASP A 90 23.54 -12.70 -8.50
C ASP A 90 22.65 -12.42 -7.28
N GLY A 91 23.09 -12.85 -6.08
CA GLY A 91 22.37 -12.61 -4.84
C GLY A 91 21.08 -13.44 -4.65
N THR A 92 20.77 -14.36 -5.57
CA THR A 92 19.55 -15.19 -5.51
C THR A 92 19.67 -16.38 -4.56
N LYS A 93 20.91 -16.76 -4.18
CA LYS A 93 21.20 -17.87 -3.27
C LYS A 93 21.99 -17.39 -2.09
N LYS A 94 21.56 -17.80 -0.89
CA LYS A 94 22.23 -17.48 0.37
C LYS A 94 22.82 -18.72 1.03
N GLY A 95 23.84 -18.50 1.82
CA GLY A 95 24.47 -19.56 2.64
C GLY A 95 23.55 -20.06 3.75
N THR A 96 22.74 -19.15 4.31
CA THR A 96 21.75 -19.42 5.35
C THR A 96 20.56 -18.48 5.20
N ASP A 97 19.44 -18.83 5.81
CA ASP A 97 18.23 -18.00 5.85
C ASP A 97 18.41 -16.79 6.77
N THR A 98 19.34 -16.86 7.72
CA THR A 98 19.64 -15.79 8.70
C THR A 98 21.07 -15.29 8.54
N ASP A 99 21.31 -14.05 8.96
CA ASP A 99 22.62 -13.44 8.98
C ASP A 99 23.49 -14.01 10.09
N PHE A 100 24.80 -14.05 9.87
CA PHE A 100 25.77 -14.40 10.92
C PHE A 100 26.28 -13.15 11.62
N TYR A 101 26.46 -13.24 12.95
CA TYR A 101 27.03 -12.18 13.75
C TYR A 101 28.24 -12.71 14.52
N ILE A 102 29.38 -12.03 14.38
CA ILE A 102 30.65 -12.38 15.05
C ILE A 102 31.06 -11.24 15.95
N LYS A 103 31.08 -11.47 17.26
CA LYS A 103 31.61 -10.48 18.22
C LYS A 103 33.12 -10.34 18.07
N VAL A 104 33.59 -9.11 18.06
CA VAL A 104 35.00 -8.74 17.91
C VAL A 104 35.46 -7.99 19.15
N THR A 105 36.59 -8.39 19.73
CA THR A 105 37.25 -7.62 20.80
C THR A 105 37.93 -6.42 20.19
N ASP A 106 37.53 -5.22 20.61
CA ASP A 106 38.13 -3.96 20.20
C ASP A 106 38.47 -3.11 21.43
N ASN A 107 39.75 -2.82 21.65
CA ASN A 107 40.19 -2.00 22.75
C ASN A 107 39.81 -0.51 22.61
N LYS A 108 39.40 -0.08 21.41
CA LYS A 108 38.87 1.25 21.15
C LYS A 108 37.37 1.36 21.45
N TYR A 109 36.66 0.23 21.54
CA TYR A 109 35.25 0.21 21.85
C TYR A 109 35.02 0.41 23.36
N GLN A 110 34.37 1.50 23.70
CA GLN A 110 33.87 1.75 25.04
C GLN A 110 32.35 1.89 24.95
N MET A 111 31.65 0.87 25.42
CA MET A 111 30.20 0.91 25.52
C MET A 111 29.77 2.03 26.46
N PHE A 112 28.85 2.87 26.00
CA PHE A 112 28.23 3.89 26.84
C PHE A 112 27.66 3.26 28.11
N GLN A 113 27.92 3.87 29.26
CA GLN A 113 27.43 3.40 30.56
C GLN A 113 26.26 4.27 31.01
N PRO A 114 24.99 3.81 30.80
CA PRO A 114 23.82 4.58 31.18
C PRO A 114 23.74 4.77 32.69
N ALA A 115 23.41 5.97 33.13
CA ALA A 115 23.08 6.26 34.51
C ALA A 115 21.84 5.47 35.01
N PRO A 116 21.59 5.39 36.31
CA PRO A 116 20.33 4.85 36.82
C PRO A 116 19.09 5.54 36.23
N ILE A 117 18.02 4.77 36.11
CA ILE A 117 16.73 5.27 35.62
C ILE A 117 16.25 6.41 36.52
N LYS A 118 15.82 7.51 35.93
CA LYS A 118 15.12 8.61 36.58
C LYS A 118 13.62 8.45 36.33
N GLU A 119 12.86 8.17 37.36
CA GLU A 119 11.41 8.03 37.26
C GLU A 119 10.71 9.37 37.39
N LYS A 120 9.81 9.68 36.42
CA LYS A 120 9.01 10.88 36.44
C LYS A 120 7.80 10.70 35.51
N ALA A 121 6.60 11.11 35.98
CA ALA A 121 5.42 11.10 35.14
C ALA A 121 5.56 12.07 33.94
N MET A 122 5.05 11.67 32.79
CA MET A 122 4.99 12.55 31.62
C MET A 122 4.16 13.80 31.88
N PRO A 123 4.49 14.94 31.27
CA PRO A 123 3.63 16.11 31.30
C PRO A 123 2.20 15.76 30.82
N ALA A 124 1.20 16.39 31.45
CA ALA A 124 -0.19 16.17 31.07
C ALA A 124 -0.44 16.53 29.59
N GLY A 125 -1.13 15.65 28.87
CA GLY A 125 -1.42 15.83 27.44
C GLY A 125 -0.33 15.34 26.50
N THR A 126 0.82 14.87 27.00
CA THR A 126 1.86 14.25 26.16
C THR A 126 1.35 12.93 25.58
N ARG A 127 1.56 12.74 24.27
CA ARG A 127 1.32 11.48 23.56
C ARG A 127 2.67 10.87 23.15
N GLU A 128 2.69 9.60 22.81
CA GLU A 128 3.83 8.98 22.11
C GLU A 128 4.18 9.76 20.84
N GLY A 129 5.45 9.81 20.49
CA GLY A 129 5.95 10.58 19.35
C GLY A 129 6.45 11.98 19.75
N ILE A 130 6.39 12.90 18.81
CA ILE A 130 6.92 14.26 18.89
C ILE A 130 5.79 15.22 19.31
N ASN A 131 5.96 15.89 20.43
CA ASN A 131 4.97 16.85 20.95
C ASN A 131 5.60 18.26 21.00
N VAL A 132 5.19 19.14 20.12
CA VAL A 132 5.59 20.55 20.13
C VAL A 132 4.71 21.30 21.14
N ASN A 133 5.34 21.88 22.17
CA ASN A 133 4.67 22.60 23.22
C ASN A 133 4.46 24.09 22.85
N ALA A 134 3.54 24.76 23.53
CA ALA A 134 3.23 26.17 23.27
C ALA A 134 4.41 27.14 23.48
N ASP A 135 5.40 26.74 24.27
CA ASP A 135 6.64 27.50 24.52
C ASP A 135 7.79 27.11 23.56
N TYR A 136 7.48 26.38 22.49
CA TYR A 136 8.45 25.84 21.51
C TYR A 136 9.44 24.81 22.08
N SER A 137 9.26 24.33 23.31
CA SER A 137 9.92 23.13 23.76
C SER A 137 9.32 21.91 23.06
N VAL A 138 10.08 20.82 22.97
CA VAL A 138 9.62 19.59 22.31
C VAL A 138 9.72 18.43 23.28
N THR A 139 8.59 17.76 23.53
CA THR A 139 8.55 16.55 24.34
C THR A 139 8.49 15.33 23.42
N PHE A 140 9.45 14.43 23.59
CA PHE A 140 9.55 13.16 22.92
C PHE A 140 9.14 12.05 23.85
N ALA A 141 8.34 11.11 23.37
CA ALA A 141 7.91 9.98 24.16
C ALA A 141 7.74 8.72 23.30
N PHE A 142 8.19 7.57 23.79
CA PHE A 142 7.89 6.29 23.17
C PHE A 142 7.54 5.23 24.22
N TYR A 143 6.62 4.33 23.84
CA TYR A 143 6.21 3.23 24.69
C TYR A 143 7.27 2.12 24.67
N ASP A 144 7.57 1.59 25.83
CA ASP A 144 8.50 0.46 26.02
C ASP A 144 8.05 -0.40 27.21
N LYS A 145 7.15 -1.33 26.93
CA LYS A 145 6.73 -2.36 27.86
C LYS A 145 6.32 -3.59 27.06
N ASP A 146 7.04 -4.67 27.25
CA ASP A 146 6.80 -5.92 26.55
C ASP A 146 5.55 -6.67 27.06
N LYS A 147 5.16 -7.77 26.40
CA LYS A 147 4.03 -8.62 26.84
C LYS A 147 4.16 -9.15 28.26
N ASN A 148 5.40 -9.20 28.81
CA ASN A 148 5.69 -9.66 30.17
C ASN A 148 5.76 -8.51 31.18
N GLY A 149 5.50 -7.28 30.74
CA GLY A 149 5.56 -6.09 31.58
C GLY A 149 6.97 -5.54 31.83
N LYS A 150 8.00 -6.03 31.13
CA LYS A 150 9.38 -5.57 31.22
C LYS A 150 9.64 -4.43 30.24
N HIS A 151 10.65 -3.64 30.54
CA HIS A 151 11.13 -2.54 29.69
C HIS A 151 12.66 -2.62 29.52
N LYS A 152 13.21 -1.83 28.61
CA LYS A 152 14.66 -1.65 28.44
C LYS A 152 15.28 -1.05 29.72
N ASP A 153 16.59 -1.25 29.91
CA ASP A 153 17.30 -0.77 31.10
C ASP A 153 17.59 0.73 31.07
N PHE A 154 17.51 1.35 29.89
CA PHE A 154 17.77 2.78 29.68
C PHE A 154 17.14 3.26 28.40
N ALA A 155 16.91 4.56 28.30
CA ALA A 155 16.62 5.26 27.06
C ALA A 155 17.25 6.66 27.05
N HIS A 156 17.77 7.02 25.90
CA HIS A 156 18.34 8.33 25.60
C HIS A 156 17.80 8.81 24.27
N ILE A 157 17.76 10.13 24.06
CA ILE A 157 17.55 10.69 22.74
C ILE A 157 18.90 11.17 22.20
N VAL A 158 19.16 10.89 20.91
CA VAL A 158 20.35 11.33 20.21
C VAL A 158 19.95 11.98 18.88
N GLY A 159 20.60 13.06 18.53
CA GLY A 159 20.25 13.81 17.31
C GLY A 159 21.12 15.03 17.08
N ASP A 160 20.71 15.88 16.16
CA ASP A 160 21.41 17.12 15.78
C ASP A 160 21.57 18.13 16.92
N PHE A 161 20.86 17.95 18.01
CA PHE A 161 20.90 18.81 19.21
C PHE A 161 21.92 18.38 20.26
N ASN A 162 22.54 17.22 20.11
CA ASN A 162 23.59 16.72 21.02
C ASN A 162 24.68 15.91 20.31
N ASP A 163 24.98 16.28 19.05
CA ASP A 163 25.98 15.66 18.21
C ASP A 163 25.87 14.12 18.14
N TRP A 164 24.65 13.60 18.18
CA TRP A 164 24.33 12.17 18.11
C TRP A 164 24.97 11.30 19.20
N THR A 165 25.35 11.92 20.31
CA THR A 165 26.07 11.26 21.43
C THR A 165 25.15 11.12 22.64
N PRO A 166 24.92 9.90 23.16
CA PRO A 166 24.17 9.72 24.38
C PRO A 166 24.93 10.31 25.58
N ALA A 167 24.20 11.02 26.47
CA ALA A 167 24.74 11.61 27.68
C ALA A 167 23.82 11.36 28.88
N ASN A 168 24.39 11.26 30.10
CA ASN A 168 23.63 11.02 31.32
C ASN A 168 23.09 12.31 31.97
N ASP A 169 22.61 13.22 31.15
CA ASP A 169 22.10 14.53 31.53
C ASP A 169 20.76 14.87 30.88
N GLU A 170 20.29 16.09 31.07
CA GLU A 170 19.01 16.60 30.56
C GLU A 170 18.95 16.83 29.06
N THR A 171 20.06 16.70 28.34
CA THR A 171 20.10 16.83 26.88
C THR A 171 19.86 15.50 26.17
N SER A 172 19.90 14.38 26.88
CA SER A 172 19.82 13.06 26.28
C SER A 172 19.09 12.01 27.13
N GLN A 173 19.34 11.94 28.46
CA GLN A 173 18.76 10.90 29.31
C GLN A 173 17.25 11.08 29.48
N MET A 174 16.45 10.09 29.05
CA MET A 174 15.01 10.10 29.17
C MET A 174 14.54 9.68 30.57
N TYR A 175 13.41 10.23 31.00
CA TYR A 175 12.70 9.81 32.20
C TYR A 175 11.83 8.60 31.88
N ARG A 176 11.61 7.75 32.90
CA ARG A 176 10.68 6.64 32.84
C ARG A 176 9.36 6.99 33.52
N ASP A 177 8.27 6.93 32.77
CA ASP A 177 6.91 6.94 33.30
C ASP A 177 6.40 5.51 33.41
N ASN A 178 6.47 4.94 34.59
CA ASN A 178 6.06 3.55 34.84
C ASN A 178 4.54 3.35 34.70
N ALA A 179 3.75 4.37 34.99
CA ALA A 179 2.29 4.30 34.92
C ALA A 179 1.82 4.14 33.47
N ASN A 180 2.41 4.92 32.55
CA ASN A 180 2.08 4.89 31.14
C ASN A 180 2.97 3.94 30.32
N GLY A 181 4.01 3.38 30.91
CA GLY A 181 4.94 2.47 30.23
C GLY A 181 5.85 3.17 29.21
N CYS A 182 6.07 4.48 29.34
CA CYS A 182 6.80 5.27 28.37
C CYS A 182 8.14 5.80 28.88
N TRP A 183 9.07 6.00 27.96
CA TRP A 183 10.22 6.86 28.13
C TRP A 183 9.90 8.23 27.55
N TRP A 184 10.36 9.32 28.17
CA TRP A 184 10.10 10.66 27.68
C TRP A 184 11.19 11.66 28.08
N ILE A 185 11.33 12.72 27.29
CA ILE A 185 12.23 13.85 27.57
C ILE A 185 11.63 15.11 26.94
N THR A 186 11.84 16.27 27.57
CA THR A 186 11.52 17.57 26.96
C THR A 186 12.81 18.34 26.71
N LEU A 187 13.05 18.70 25.45
CA LEU A 187 14.17 19.54 25.05
C LEU A 187 13.70 20.99 24.88
N THR A 188 14.54 21.91 25.36
CA THR A 188 14.29 23.36 25.29
C THR A 188 15.42 24.04 24.53
N GLY A 189 15.15 25.27 24.03
CA GLY A 189 16.18 26.08 23.36
C GLY A 189 16.52 25.62 21.92
N LEU A 190 15.65 24.79 21.34
CA LEU A 190 15.77 24.42 19.93
C LEU A 190 15.36 25.59 19.05
N ASP A 191 16.06 25.75 17.89
CA ASP A 191 15.69 26.71 16.87
C ASP A 191 14.42 26.24 16.16
N SER A 192 13.36 27.04 16.23
CA SER A 192 12.04 26.65 15.69
C SER A 192 12.02 26.52 14.16
N ASP A 193 12.93 27.19 13.47
CA ASP A 193 12.99 27.18 12.01
C ASP A 193 13.96 26.15 11.42
N LYS A 194 14.76 25.50 12.28
CA LYS A 194 15.66 24.42 11.90
C LYS A 194 14.94 23.07 11.89
N GLU A 195 15.21 22.26 10.88
CA GLU A 195 14.87 20.83 10.90
C GLU A 195 15.91 20.06 11.71
N TYR A 196 15.44 19.23 12.64
CA TYR A 196 16.27 18.38 13.47
C TYR A 196 16.03 16.93 13.12
N ARG A 197 17.10 16.11 13.16
CA ARG A 197 17.07 14.67 12.98
C ARG A 197 17.45 13.99 14.28
N PHE A 198 16.81 12.87 14.59
CA PHE A 198 17.04 12.18 15.86
C PHE A 198 16.68 10.70 15.80
N GLN A 199 17.13 9.98 16.82
CA GLN A 199 16.75 8.60 17.12
C GLN A 199 16.64 8.41 18.64
N TYR A 200 15.92 7.38 19.06
CA TYR A 200 15.99 6.86 20.41
C TYR A 200 17.13 5.84 20.49
N TYR A 201 17.99 5.99 21.51
CA TYR A 201 19.06 5.10 21.84
C TYR A 201 18.68 4.35 23.11
N THR A 202 18.43 3.05 23.02
CA THR A 202 17.88 2.25 24.12
C THR A 202 18.43 0.82 24.10
N GLY A 203 18.26 0.08 25.16
CA GLY A 203 18.71 -1.31 25.22
C GLY A 203 18.81 -1.88 26.63
N MET A 204 19.53 -3.02 26.73
CA MET A 204 19.84 -3.70 27.99
C MET A 204 21.31 -3.43 28.36
N ARG A 205 21.62 -3.25 29.66
CA ARG A 205 22.99 -2.93 30.10
C ARG A 205 24.02 -3.98 29.72
N ASP A 206 23.60 -5.24 29.77
CA ASP A 206 24.46 -6.40 29.45
C ASP A 206 24.05 -7.07 28.12
N GLY A 207 23.28 -6.36 27.29
CA GLY A 207 22.68 -6.91 26.11
C GLY A 207 22.83 -6.02 24.87
N GLU A 208 21.82 -6.10 24.03
CA GLU A 208 21.75 -5.36 22.78
C GLU A 208 21.41 -3.88 23.03
N ILE A 209 22.08 -3.03 22.27
CA ILE A 209 21.78 -1.59 22.17
C ILE A 209 21.23 -1.35 20.78
N ILE A 210 20.12 -0.64 20.71
CA ILE A 210 19.44 -0.32 19.47
C ILE A 210 19.25 1.19 19.31
N ARG A 211 19.25 1.65 18.07
CA ARG A 211 18.76 2.97 17.67
C ARG A 211 17.51 2.80 16.81
N ILE A 212 16.44 3.45 17.22
CA ILE A 212 15.17 3.41 16.49
C ILE A 212 14.69 4.82 16.18
N ALA A 213 14.11 4.99 14.98
CA ALA A 213 13.34 6.17 14.65
C ALA A 213 12.03 6.20 15.46
N ASP A 214 11.37 7.32 15.48
CA ASP A 214 10.04 7.46 16.09
C ASP A 214 8.95 6.95 15.17
N ALA A 215 8.10 6.05 15.64
CA ALA A 215 7.03 5.42 14.85
C ALA A 215 5.93 6.40 14.40
N TYR A 216 5.84 7.57 15.03
CA TYR A 216 4.86 8.61 14.71
C TYR A 216 5.47 9.75 13.87
N SER A 217 6.66 9.55 13.31
CA SER A 217 7.33 10.55 12.48
C SER A 217 6.59 10.81 11.18
N GLU A 218 6.38 12.08 10.86
CA GLU A 218 5.81 12.55 9.60
C GLU A 218 6.86 12.68 8.48
N LYS A 219 8.13 12.56 8.83
CA LYS A 219 9.28 12.54 7.92
C LYS A 219 10.37 11.67 8.50
N ILE A 220 10.91 10.82 7.65
CA ILE A 220 12.09 10.00 7.97
C ILE A 220 13.17 10.19 6.88
N LEU A 221 14.39 9.83 7.21
CA LEU A 221 15.49 9.76 6.23
C LEU A 221 16.06 8.35 6.26
N ASP A 222 16.17 7.76 5.07
CA ASP A 222 16.73 6.44 4.84
C ASP A 222 18.08 6.56 4.13
N PRO A 223 19.21 6.18 4.76
CA PRO A 223 20.54 6.30 4.18
C PRO A 223 20.73 5.41 2.93
N ASP A 224 19.95 4.34 2.83
CA ASP A 224 20.13 3.35 1.78
C ASP A 224 19.35 3.71 0.51
N ASN A 225 18.17 4.29 0.64
CA ASN A 225 17.25 4.50 -0.47
C ASN A 225 17.07 5.98 -0.88
N ASP A 226 17.10 6.93 0.05
CA ASP A 226 16.83 8.35 -0.25
C ASP A 226 17.78 8.94 -1.31
N LYS A 227 19.03 8.48 -1.37
CA LYS A 227 20.04 8.92 -2.34
C LYS A 227 19.65 8.68 -3.81
N TYR A 228 18.73 7.74 -4.06
CA TYR A 228 18.28 7.40 -5.41
C TYR A 228 17.01 8.13 -5.85
N ILE A 229 16.36 8.87 -4.95
CA ILE A 229 15.16 9.64 -5.30
C ILE A 229 15.59 10.84 -6.18
N PRO A 230 14.94 11.08 -7.33
CA PRO A 230 15.28 12.20 -8.21
C PRO A 230 15.08 13.56 -7.51
N GLU A 231 15.96 14.52 -7.82
CA GLU A 231 15.89 15.90 -7.31
C GLU A 231 14.56 16.59 -7.63
N SER A 232 13.96 16.26 -8.76
CA SER A 232 12.66 16.79 -9.21
C SER A 232 11.48 16.27 -8.40
N VAL A 233 11.63 15.11 -7.75
CA VAL A 233 10.59 14.47 -6.93
C VAL A 233 10.69 14.93 -5.49
N TYR A 234 11.90 14.86 -4.93
CA TYR A 234 12.16 15.28 -3.55
C TYR A 234 13.53 15.97 -3.48
N PRO A 235 13.62 17.25 -3.08
CA PRO A 235 14.87 17.99 -3.08
C PRO A 235 15.94 17.36 -2.19
N SER A 236 17.17 17.25 -2.69
CA SER A 236 18.30 16.67 -1.94
C SER A 236 18.62 17.47 -0.67
N SER A 237 18.38 18.79 -0.69
CA SER A 237 18.52 19.65 0.49
C SER A 237 17.59 19.30 1.65
N GLU A 238 16.47 18.62 1.37
CA GLU A 238 15.49 18.21 2.37
C GLU A 238 15.66 16.75 2.83
N ARG A 239 16.66 16.03 2.27
CA ARG A 239 16.96 14.63 2.60
C ARG A 239 18.43 14.40 2.93
N VAL A 240 19.05 15.41 3.53
CA VAL A 240 20.44 15.32 3.98
C VAL A 240 20.52 14.39 5.19
N TYR A 241 21.09 13.22 4.99
CA TYR A 241 21.28 12.25 6.06
C TYR A 241 22.38 12.71 7.04
N PRO A 242 22.16 12.62 8.37
CA PRO A 242 23.13 13.06 9.36
C PRO A 242 24.28 12.05 9.52
N GLU A 243 25.50 12.54 9.65
CA GLU A 243 26.70 11.72 9.83
C GLU A 243 26.63 10.82 11.09
N GLY A 244 25.98 11.32 12.15
CA GLY A 244 25.81 10.58 13.41
C GLY A 244 24.66 9.56 13.44
N GLY A 245 23.79 9.55 12.42
CA GLY A 245 22.65 8.61 12.33
C GLY A 245 23.07 7.17 12.10
N ARG A 246 22.15 6.24 12.43
CA ARG A 246 22.32 4.80 12.19
C ARG A 246 21.02 4.22 11.67
N GLY A 247 21.00 3.71 10.43
CA GLY A 247 19.76 3.28 9.78
C GLY A 247 18.76 4.42 9.61
N ILE A 248 17.47 4.14 9.62
CA ILE A 248 16.44 5.17 9.42
C ILE A 248 16.39 6.14 10.61
N VAL A 249 16.37 7.45 10.32
CA VAL A 249 16.27 8.51 11.33
C VAL A 249 14.98 9.30 11.17
N SER A 250 14.43 9.77 12.27
CA SER A 250 13.28 10.69 12.30
C SER A 250 13.74 12.12 12.04
N ALA A 251 12.92 12.92 11.36
CA ALA A 251 13.13 14.34 11.17
C ALA A 251 11.89 15.14 11.59
N PHE A 252 12.11 16.30 12.22
CA PHE A 252 11.03 17.22 12.59
C PHE A 252 11.47 18.68 12.54
N LYS A 253 10.49 19.54 12.38
CA LYS A 253 10.65 21.00 12.49
C LYS A 253 9.55 21.53 13.40
N ILE A 254 9.90 22.43 14.34
CA ILE A 254 8.93 23.01 15.28
C ILE A 254 7.96 23.91 14.54
N ASN A 255 8.48 24.81 13.75
CA ASN A 255 7.71 25.81 13.01
C ASN A 255 7.44 25.30 11.58
N GLN A 256 6.39 24.45 11.45
CA GLN A 256 5.97 23.97 10.13
C GLN A 256 4.99 24.99 9.53
N GLU A 257 5.30 25.46 8.33
CA GLU A 257 4.34 26.27 7.55
C GLU A 257 3.11 25.44 7.20
N PRO A 258 1.91 25.79 7.65
CA PRO A 258 0.72 25.03 7.31
C PRO A 258 0.43 25.16 5.81
N TYR A 259 -0.02 24.07 5.19
CA TYR A 259 -0.47 24.12 3.80
C TYR A 259 -1.75 24.99 3.70
N SER A 260 -1.78 25.90 2.73
CA SER A 260 -2.95 26.75 2.47
C SER A 260 -3.93 26.05 1.53
N TRP A 261 -4.88 25.32 2.10
CA TRP A 261 -5.97 24.70 1.35
C TRP A 261 -6.82 25.76 0.63
N ARG A 262 -7.13 25.51 -0.65
CA ARG A 262 -7.86 26.48 -1.50
C ARG A 262 -9.27 26.02 -1.83
N ASN A 263 -9.54 24.72 -1.67
CA ASN A 263 -10.79 24.12 -2.08
C ASN A 263 -11.39 23.32 -0.91
N GLU A 264 -12.67 23.65 -0.61
CA GLU A 264 -13.46 22.82 0.28
C GLU A 264 -14.16 21.73 -0.52
N PHE A 265 -14.16 20.52 -0.02
CA PHE A 265 -14.79 19.36 -0.65
C PHE A 265 -15.54 18.54 0.41
N SER A 266 -16.68 18.00 0.02
CA SER A 266 -17.45 17.04 0.81
C SER A 266 -18.03 15.96 -0.09
N LEU A 267 -17.78 14.72 0.26
CA LEU A 267 -18.28 13.55 -0.46
C LEU A 267 -19.75 13.33 -0.16
N LYS A 268 -20.65 13.76 -1.06
CA LYS A 268 -22.10 13.78 -0.84
C LYS A 268 -22.80 12.45 -1.10
N ASP A 269 -22.29 11.65 -2.05
CA ASP A 269 -22.94 10.41 -2.49
C ASP A 269 -21.93 9.25 -2.50
N LYS A 270 -21.81 8.60 -1.33
CA LYS A 270 -20.93 7.43 -1.17
C LYS A 270 -21.42 6.18 -1.91
N ASP A 271 -22.71 6.13 -2.25
CA ASP A 271 -23.32 4.95 -2.84
C ASP A 271 -23.28 4.96 -4.37
N ASN A 272 -22.78 6.03 -4.97
CA ASN A 272 -22.60 6.15 -6.43
C ASN A 272 -21.16 6.54 -6.82
N LEU A 273 -20.16 6.05 -6.08
CA LEU A 273 -18.76 6.30 -6.40
C LEU A 273 -18.35 5.59 -7.69
N ILE A 274 -17.57 6.28 -8.48
CA ILE A 274 -16.78 5.74 -9.58
C ILE A 274 -15.31 6.01 -9.25
N ILE A 275 -14.65 4.97 -8.81
CA ILE A 275 -13.29 5.01 -8.27
C ILE A 275 -12.30 4.69 -9.39
N TYR A 276 -11.24 5.45 -9.48
CA TYR A 276 -10.08 5.13 -10.31
C TYR A 276 -8.94 4.70 -9.42
N GLU A 277 -8.63 3.41 -9.40
CA GLU A 277 -7.50 2.83 -8.68
C GLU A 277 -6.21 3.18 -9.42
N LEU A 278 -5.25 3.79 -8.71
CA LEU A 278 -4.08 4.41 -9.32
C LEU A 278 -2.80 4.05 -8.57
N LEU A 279 -1.84 3.45 -9.28
CA LEU A 279 -0.47 3.26 -8.84
C LEU A 279 0.41 4.38 -9.41
N LEU A 280 0.89 5.28 -8.57
CA LEU A 280 1.71 6.42 -8.97
C LEU A 280 2.96 6.01 -9.78
N ARG A 281 3.62 4.92 -9.37
CA ARG A 281 4.82 4.37 -10.00
C ARG A 281 4.62 4.04 -11.49
N ASP A 282 3.45 3.51 -11.85
CA ASP A 282 3.15 2.97 -13.18
C ASP A 282 2.09 3.79 -13.92
N PHE A 283 1.90 5.09 -13.58
CA PHE A 283 0.88 5.91 -14.19
C PHE A 283 1.42 6.94 -15.19
N THR A 284 2.57 7.54 -14.87
CA THR A 284 3.22 8.53 -15.75
C THR A 284 4.72 8.28 -15.84
N GLU A 285 5.38 8.91 -16.81
CA GLU A 285 6.83 8.78 -17.00
C GLU A 285 7.65 9.25 -15.80
N THR A 286 7.14 10.22 -15.03
CA THR A 286 7.79 10.72 -13.83
C THR A 286 7.63 9.80 -12.63
N SER A 287 6.67 8.87 -12.67
CA SER A 287 6.37 7.89 -11.61
C SER A 287 6.12 8.53 -10.24
N ASP A 288 5.54 9.73 -10.21
CA ASP A 288 5.34 10.54 -9.02
C ASP A 288 3.98 11.26 -8.98
N ILE A 289 3.71 11.93 -7.87
CA ILE A 289 2.46 12.66 -7.64
C ILE A 289 2.30 13.85 -8.61
N SER A 290 3.41 14.45 -9.10
CA SER A 290 3.33 15.58 -10.03
C SER A 290 2.89 15.14 -11.43
N GLY A 291 3.30 13.97 -11.87
CA GLY A 291 2.81 13.35 -13.09
C GLY A 291 1.31 13.04 -13.02
N ALA A 292 0.86 12.46 -11.90
CA ALA A 292 -0.54 12.20 -11.67
C ALA A 292 -1.38 13.48 -11.63
N LEU A 293 -0.87 14.55 -10.99
CA LEU A 293 -1.47 15.88 -10.99
C LEU A 293 -1.73 16.40 -12.42
N GLY A 294 -0.79 16.17 -13.34
CA GLY A 294 -0.92 16.54 -14.76
C GLY A 294 -2.01 15.76 -15.54
N LYS A 295 -2.57 14.70 -14.96
CA LYS A 295 -3.59 13.85 -15.57
C LYS A 295 -4.98 14.01 -14.95
N LEU A 296 -5.17 14.90 -13.97
CA LEU A 296 -6.47 15.07 -13.31
C LEU A 296 -7.60 15.49 -14.27
N ASP A 297 -7.31 16.30 -15.27
CA ASP A 297 -8.32 16.71 -16.26
C ASP A 297 -8.73 15.53 -17.18
N TYR A 298 -7.80 14.62 -17.48
CA TYR A 298 -8.12 13.37 -18.18
C TYR A 298 -9.06 12.50 -17.33
N LEU A 299 -8.75 12.30 -16.05
CA LEU A 299 -9.60 11.53 -15.13
C LEU A 299 -10.98 12.19 -14.95
N LYS A 300 -11.02 13.51 -14.81
CA LYS A 300 -12.29 14.25 -14.73
C LYS A 300 -13.12 14.11 -15.99
N SER A 301 -12.52 14.17 -17.17
CA SER A 301 -13.23 14.01 -18.46
C SER A 301 -13.72 12.57 -18.67
N LEU A 302 -13.04 11.58 -18.10
CA LEU A 302 -13.51 10.19 -18.10
C LEU A 302 -14.83 10.04 -17.30
N GLY A 303 -15.07 10.88 -16.29
CA GLY A 303 -16.29 10.88 -15.50
C GLY A 303 -16.16 10.16 -14.15
N VAL A 304 -14.94 9.82 -13.71
CA VAL A 304 -14.71 9.34 -12.34
C VAL A 304 -14.94 10.45 -11.31
N ASN A 305 -15.31 10.08 -10.10
CA ASN A 305 -15.56 11.03 -9.01
C ASN A 305 -14.73 10.72 -7.74
N ALA A 306 -13.89 9.69 -7.79
CA ALA A 306 -12.92 9.37 -6.75
C ALA A 306 -11.63 8.79 -7.35
N ILE A 307 -10.50 9.07 -6.73
CA ILE A 307 -9.21 8.45 -7.01
C ILE A 307 -8.81 7.68 -5.77
N GLU A 308 -8.53 6.39 -5.92
CA GLU A 308 -7.94 5.54 -4.90
C GLU A 308 -6.46 5.40 -5.21
N LEU A 309 -5.62 6.02 -4.38
CA LEU A 309 -4.17 5.85 -4.47
C LEU A 309 -3.79 4.53 -3.81
N MET A 310 -3.15 3.63 -4.57
CA MET A 310 -2.44 2.50 -3.98
C MET A 310 -1.47 2.99 -2.90
N PRO A 311 -1.02 2.14 -1.95
CA PRO A 311 -0.40 2.62 -0.72
C PRO A 311 0.70 3.66 -0.93
N VAL A 312 0.56 4.79 -0.25
CA VAL A 312 1.49 5.94 -0.31
C VAL A 312 2.13 6.27 1.03
N GLN A 313 1.85 5.51 2.08
CA GLN A 313 2.60 5.60 3.33
C GLN A 313 4.03 5.09 3.10
N GLU A 314 5.00 5.62 3.84
CA GLU A 314 6.42 5.27 3.64
C GLU A 314 6.64 3.76 3.69
N PHE A 315 7.20 3.21 2.63
CA PHE A 315 7.48 1.79 2.46
C PHE A 315 8.98 1.52 2.30
N ASP A 316 9.42 0.28 2.47
CA ASP A 316 10.83 -0.09 2.27
C ASP A 316 11.22 0.00 0.78
N GLY A 317 12.28 0.75 0.50
CA GLY A 317 12.79 0.99 -0.86
C GLY A 317 12.07 2.15 -1.57
N ASN A 318 12.33 2.33 -2.87
CA ASN A 318 11.75 3.40 -3.70
C ASN A 318 10.91 2.85 -4.87
N ASP A 319 10.86 1.53 -5.06
CA ASP A 319 10.15 0.87 -6.16
C ASP A 319 9.26 -0.23 -5.61
N SER A 320 8.01 0.10 -5.32
CA SER A 320 7.04 -0.81 -4.72
C SER A 320 5.61 -0.48 -5.17
N TRP A 321 4.71 -1.43 -4.95
CA TRP A 321 3.26 -1.17 -4.92
C TRP A 321 2.82 -0.48 -3.62
N GLY A 322 3.70 -0.44 -2.59
CA GLY A 322 3.44 0.16 -1.30
C GLY A 322 2.90 -0.79 -0.22
N TYR A 323 2.71 -2.08 -0.52
CA TYR A 323 2.23 -3.08 0.45
C TYR A 323 3.33 -3.62 1.38
N ASN A 324 4.41 -2.88 1.54
CA ASN A 324 5.51 -3.12 2.45
C ASN A 324 5.79 -1.89 3.34
N PRO A 325 4.78 -1.39 4.08
CA PRO A 325 4.89 -0.15 4.84
C PRO A 325 5.85 -0.30 6.04
N CYS A 326 6.54 0.78 6.36
CA CYS A 326 7.43 0.86 7.52
C CYS A 326 7.15 2.07 8.43
N PHE A 327 6.64 3.19 7.89
CA PHE A 327 6.20 4.35 8.67
C PHE A 327 4.85 4.85 8.21
N TYR A 328 3.89 4.90 9.13
CA TYR A 328 2.48 5.14 8.80
C TYR A 328 2.08 6.62 8.83
N PHE A 329 2.86 7.48 9.49
CA PHE A 329 2.61 8.92 9.57
C PHE A 329 3.37 9.72 8.51
N ALA A 330 4.39 9.12 7.89
CA ALA A 330 5.09 9.66 6.74
C ALA A 330 4.47 9.16 5.43
N LEU A 331 4.39 10.02 4.42
CA LEU A 331 4.10 9.61 3.05
C LEU A 331 5.40 9.44 2.27
N ASP A 332 5.40 8.49 1.33
CA ASP A 332 6.61 8.04 0.67
C ASP A 332 7.28 9.13 -0.18
N LYS A 333 8.57 9.33 0.07
CA LYS A 333 9.38 10.35 -0.59
C LYS A 333 9.64 10.06 -2.08
N ALA A 334 9.56 8.79 -2.49
CA ALA A 334 9.72 8.41 -3.88
C ALA A 334 8.59 8.96 -4.77
N TYR A 335 7.46 9.33 -4.18
CA TYR A 335 6.35 9.94 -4.90
C TYR A 335 6.26 11.46 -4.75
N GLY A 336 6.90 12.05 -3.75
CA GLY A 336 6.91 13.50 -3.58
C GLY A 336 6.99 13.99 -2.15
N THR A 337 7.04 15.32 -2.00
CA THR A 337 7.03 15.97 -0.69
C THR A 337 5.61 16.01 -0.09
N LYS A 338 5.52 16.18 1.23
CA LYS A 338 4.24 16.36 1.96
C LYS A 338 3.33 17.40 1.29
N ASN A 339 3.88 18.54 0.87
CA ASN A 339 3.12 19.60 0.21
C ASN A 339 2.67 19.23 -1.22
N MET A 340 3.40 18.38 -1.92
CA MET A 340 2.97 17.87 -3.24
C MET A 340 1.76 16.96 -3.11
N TYR A 341 1.71 16.08 -2.10
CA TYR A 341 0.51 15.29 -1.80
C TYR A 341 -0.69 16.16 -1.46
N LYS A 342 -0.51 17.15 -0.57
CA LYS A 342 -1.59 18.10 -0.22
C LYS A 342 -2.10 18.88 -1.44
N ARG A 343 -1.19 19.32 -2.30
CA ARG A 343 -1.54 19.99 -3.56
C ARG A 343 -2.33 19.07 -4.50
N PHE A 344 -1.93 17.82 -4.62
CA PHE A 344 -2.67 16.84 -5.43
C PHE A 344 -4.10 16.68 -4.93
N ILE A 345 -4.29 16.53 -3.63
CA ILE A 345 -5.62 16.38 -3.00
C ILE A 345 -6.45 17.66 -3.20
N ASP A 346 -5.87 18.83 -2.96
CA ASP A 346 -6.52 20.12 -3.17
C ASP A 346 -6.97 20.32 -4.63
N GLU A 347 -6.16 19.94 -5.60
CA GLU A 347 -6.50 19.97 -7.03
C GLU A 347 -7.54 18.89 -7.44
N CYS A 348 -7.57 17.74 -6.76
CA CYS A 348 -8.65 16.77 -6.90
C CYS A 348 -9.98 17.38 -6.41
N HIS A 349 -9.98 17.98 -5.24
CA HIS A 349 -11.14 18.65 -4.66
C HIS A 349 -11.66 19.79 -5.54
N ALA A 350 -10.76 20.59 -6.15
CA ALA A 350 -11.13 21.62 -7.13
C ALA A 350 -11.94 21.07 -8.32
N ARG A 351 -11.71 19.79 -8.67
CA ARG A 351 -12.40 19.09 -9.77
C ARG A 351 -13.60 18.27 -9.31
N GLY A 352 -13.90 18.28 -8.01
CA GLY A 352 -14.94 17.44 -7.43
C GLY A 352 -14.57 15.94 -7.44
N LEU A 353 -13.29 15.61 -7.28
CA LEU A 353 -12.78 14.26 -7.15
C LEU A 353 -12.43 14.01 -5.68
N ALA A 354 -13.00 12.97 -5.09
CA ALA A 354 -12.61 12.46 -3.79
C ALA A 354 -11.23 11.77 -3.88
N VAL A 355 -10.48 11.77 -2.78
CA VAL A 355 -9.22 11.03 -2.67
C VAL A 355 -9.33 10.00 -1.57
N ILE A 356 -9.06 8.76 -1.92
CA ILE A 356 -9.09 7.59 -1.03
C ILE A 356 -7.66 7.06 -0.92
N PHE A 357 -7.20 6.81 0.31
CA PHE A 357 -5.91 6.16 0.53
C PHE A 357 -6.11 4.65 0.75
N ASP A 358 -5.35 3.86 0.01
CA ASP A 358 -5.17 2.45 0.31
C ASP A 358 -4.18 2.33 1.48
N VAL A 359 -4.61 1.67 2.56
CA VAL A 359 -3.86 1.56 3.82
C VAL A 359 -3.68 0.11 4.24
N VAL A 360 -2.46 -0.19 4.69
CA VAL A 360 -2.01 -1.55 5.00
C VAL A 360 -1.82 -1.69 6.49
N TYR A 361 -2.83 -2.16 7.22
CA TYR A 361 -2.73 -2.36 8.67
C TYR A 361 -2.66 -3.83 9.08
N ASN A 362 -2.65 -4.77 8.13
CA ASN A 362 -2.46 -6.18 8.43
C ASN A 362 -1.04 -6.47 8.93
N HIS A 363 -0.03 -5.82 8.35
CA HIS A 363 1.38 -6.10 8.59
C HIS A 363 2.25 -4.85 8.42
N ALA A 364 3.51 -4.95 8.88
CA ALA A 364 4.57 -3.98 8.60
C ALA A 364 5.88 -4.72 8.33
N THR A 365 6.85 -4.02 7.71
CA THR A 365 8.18 -4.58 7.52
C THR A 365 9.03 -4.54 8.81
N GLY A 366 10.18 -5.20 8.80
CA GLY A 366 11.13 -5.17 9.91
C GLY A 366 11.77 -3.80 10.16
N SER A 367 11.62 -2.85 9.23
CA SER A 367 12.08 -1.46 9.38
C SER A 367 11.18 -0.64 10.32
N MET A 368 9.95 -1.12 10.60
CA MET A 368 9.04 -0.48 11.54
C MET A 368 9.64 -0.41 12.95
N PRO A 369 9.67 0.77 13.62
CA PRO A 369 10.27 0.91 14.96
C PRO A 369 9.70 -0.04 16.00
N PHE A 370 8.41 -0.34 15.99
CA PHE A 370 7.79 -1.30 16.90
C PHE A 370 8.26 -2.75 16.69
N ALA A 371 8.61 -3.12 15.44
CA ALA A 371 9.21 -4.42 15.16
C ALA A 371 10.64 -4.47 15.73
N LYS A 372 11.45 -3.43 15.44
CA LYS A 372 12.85 -3.33 15.90
C LYS A 372 12.98 -3.30 17.42
N LEU A 373 12.06 -2.66 18.13
CA LEU A 373 12.14 -2.52 19.59
C LEU A 373 12.17 -3.88 20.32
N TYR A 374 11.51 -4.89 19.77
CA TYR A 374 11.52 -6.27 20.28
C TYR A 374 11.70 -7.24 19.11
N TRP A 375 12.96 -7.40 18.69
CA TRP A 375 13.36 -8.19 17.53
C TRP A 375 14.12 -9.46 17.94
N ASN A 376 13.83 -10.57 17.29
CA ASN A 376 14.60 -11.80 17.41
C ASN A 376 15.58 -11.89 16.22
N ARG A 377 16.83 -11.56 16.45
CA ARG A 377 17.89 -11.58 15.43
C ARG A 377 18.19 -12.99 14.90
N THR A 378 17.99 -14.02 15.73
CA THR A 378 18.26 -15.41 15.32
C THR A 378 17.28 -15.88 14.28
N ASP A 379 15.99 -15.59 14.47
CA ASP A 379 14.91 -16.03 13.60
C ASP A 379 14.54 -14.96 12.55
N ASN A 380 15.20 -13.79 12.62
CA ASN A 380 14.95 -12.63 11.75
C ASN A 380 13.46 -12.22 11.70
N LYS A 381 12.84 -12.13 12.85
CA LYS A 381 11.43 -11.77 13.02
C LYS A 381 11.15 -11.09 14.36
N THR A 382 9.96 -10.61 14.55
CA THR A 382 9.52 -10.03 15.83
C THR A 382 9.61 -11.05 16.97
N ALA A 383 10.06 -10.61 18.13
CA ALA A 383 10.25 -11.48 19.30
C ALA A 383 8.91 -11.88 19.94
N GLU A 384 8.87 -13.01 20.65
CA GLU A 384 7.68 -13.50 21.34
C GLU A 384 7.08 -12.49 22.33
N ASN A 385 7.92 -11.66 22.92
CA ASN A 385 7.51 -10.63 23.88
C ASN A 385 7.14 -9.29 23.23
N ASN A 386 7.18 -9.16 21.88
CA ASN A 386 6.77 -7.95 21.19
C ASN A 386 5.27 -7.68 21.40
N PRO A 387 4.86 -6.52 21.97
CA PRO A 387 3.46 -6.27 22.31
C PRO A 387 2.59 -5.82 21.13
N TRP A 388 3.18 -5.51 19.97
CA TRP A 388 2.45 -5.08 18.78
C TRP A 388 2.26 -6.18 17.74
N PHE A 389 3.18 -7.14 17.67
CA PHE A 389 3.22 -8.13 16.60
C PHE A 389 2.99 -9.55 17.11
N ASN A 390 2.45 -10.38 16.23
CA ASN A 390 2.51 -11.82 16.34
C ASN A 390 3.89 -12.31 15.84
N VAL A 391 4.38 -13.41 16.40
CA VAL A 391 5.62 -14.05 15.92
C VAL A 391 5.38 -14.67 14.54
N ASP A 392 4.26 -15.36 14.45
CA ASP A 392 3.74 -15.94 13.20
C ASP A 392 2.28 -15.51 13.06
N ALA A 393 1.86 -15.21 11.83
CA ALA A 393 0.48 -14.82 11.57
C ALA A 393 -0.49 -15.95 11.93
N PRO A 394 -1.62 -15.69 12.60
CA PRO A 394 -2.62 -16.72 12.92
C PRO A 394 -3.45 -17.14 11.71
N HIS A 395 -3.16 -16.61 10.53
CA HIS A 395 -3.85 -16.83 9.27
C HIS A 395 -2.87 -17.20 8.13
N PRO A 396 -3.34 -17.80 7.02
CA PRO A 396 -2.47 -18.30 5.97
C PRO A 396 -1.78 -17.21 5.12
N TYR A 397 -2.21 -15.95 5.22
CA TYR A 397 -1.66 -14.83 4.46
C TYR A 397 -0.55 -14.14 5.26
N SER A 398 0.53 -14.89 5.56
CA SER A 398 1.70 -14.34 6.25
C SER A 398 2.52 -13.48 5.31
N VAL A 399 2.45 -12.17 5.51
CA VAL A 399 3.20 -11.16 4.76
C VAL A 399 3.97 -10.32 5.77
N PHE A 400 5.28 -10.21 5.63
CA PHE A 400 6.17 -9.50 6.57
C PHE A 400 5.88 -9.85 8.04
N HIS A 401 5.59 -8.85 8.91
CA HIS A 401 5.33 -9.04 10.33
C HIS A 401 3.90 -8.65 10.65
N ASP A 402 3.15 -9.61 11.15
CA ASP A 402 1.72 -9.52 11.37
C ASP A 402 1.38 -8.72 12.64
N PHE A 403 0.53 -7.69 12.52
CA PHE A 403 0.06 -6.93 13.67
C PHE A 403 -0.96 -7.71 14.50
N ASN A 404 -0.78 -7.70 15.81
CA ASN A 404 -1.75 -8.24 16.75
C ASN A 404 -2.86 -7.22 17.02
N HIS A 405 -3.97 -7.28 16.29
CA HIS A 405 -5.10 -6.35 16.44
C HIS A 405 -5.91 -6.53 17.73
N GLU A 406 -5.69 -7.59 18.52
CA GLU A 406 -6.21 -7.67 19.89
C GLU A 406 -5.37 -6.84 20.87
N SER A 407 -4.17 -6.42 20.50
CA SER A 407 -3.39 -5.46 21.29
C SER A 407 -4.04 -4.07 21.22
N GLU A 408 -4.31 -3.49 22.38
CA GLU A 408 -4.80 -2.11 22.47
C GLU A 408 -3.78 -1.10 21.93
N LEU A 409 -2.48 -1.41 22.02
CA LEU A 409 -1.42 -0.58 21.47
C LEU A 409 -1.54 -0.47 19.92
N VAL A 410 -1.78 -1.60 19.25
CA VAL A 410 -2.00 -1.62 17.80
C VAL A 410 -3.26 -0.85 17.44
N ARG A 411 -4.39 -1.12 18.10
CA ARG A 411 -5.63 -0.41 17.79
C ARG A 411 -5.52 1.10 18.03
N SER A 412 -4.85 1.51 19.10
CA SER A 412 -4.61 2.93 19.39
C SER A 412 -3.73 3.59 18.34
N PHE A 413 -2.69 2.89 17.89
CA PHE A 413 -1.81 3.36 16.82
C PHE A 413 -2.56 3.54 15.50
N VAL A 414 -3.33 2.54 15.08
CA VAL A 414 -4.14 2.60 13.84
C VAL A 414 -5.18 3.70 13.92
N LYS A 415 -5.93 3.81 15.02
CA LYS A 415 -6.92 4.88 15.20
C LYS A 415 -6.30 6.27 15.08
N ARG A 416 -5.16 6.49 15.73
CA ARG A 416 -4.44 7.76 15.64
C ARG A 416 -3.91 8.05 14.24
N ASN A 417 -3.52 7.02 13.50
CA ASN A 417 -3.09 7.20 12.12
C ASN A 417 -4.26 7.55 11.19
N LEU A 418 -5.42 6.93 11.37
CA LEU A 418 -6.63 7.28 10.63
C LEU A 418 -7.07 8.73 10.88
N GLU A 419 -7.10 9.17 12.14
CA GLU A 419 -7.36 10.56 12.51
C GLU A 419 -6.37 11.52 11.82
N PHE A 420 -5.07 11.23 11.93
CA PHE A 420 -4.01 12.03 11.35
C PHE A 420 -4.14 12.19 9.83
N LEU A 421 -4.39 11.11 9.09
CA LEU A 421 -4.50 11.16 7.64
C LEU A 421 -5.72 11.98 7.19
N LEU A 422 -6.84 11.90 7.91
CA LEU A 422 -8.02 12.73 7.63
C LEU A 422 -7.78 14.19 7.93
N ASP A 423 -7.18 14.51 9.07
CA ASP A 423 -6.98 15.90 9.52
C ASP A 423 -5.86 16.59 8.77
N GLU A 424 -4.73 15.88 8.52
CA GLU A 424 -3.54 16.48 7.93
C GLU A 424 -3.61 16.55 6.40
N TYR A 425 -4.20 15.53 5.75
CA TYR A 425 -4.25 15.44 4.29
C TYR A 425 -5.64 15.69 3.71
N HIS A 426 -6.66 15.86 4.53
CA HIS A 426 -8.05 16.11 4.10
C HIS A 426 -8.60 15.06 3.13
N ILE A 427 -8.08 13.82 3.16
CA ILE A 427 -8.57 12.73 2.30
C ILE A 427 -10.04 12.40 2.60
N ASP A 428 -10.69 11.69 1.67
CA ASP A 428 -12.14 11.45 1.70
C ASP A 428 -12.51 10.01 2.06
N GLY A 429 -11.52 9.20 2.37
CA GLY A 429 -11.75 7.84 2.80
C GLY A 429 -10.53 6.95 2.70
N PHE A 430 -10.79 5.68 2.98
CA PHE A 430 -9.78 4.63 3.02
C PHE A 430 -10.25 3.37 2.29
N ARG A 431 -9.32 2.68 1.64
CA ARG A 431 -9.43 1.26 1.32
C ARG A 431 -8.47 0.52 2.25
N PHE A 432 -8.98 -0.41 3.03
CA PHE A 432 -8.18 -1.24 3.93
C PHE A 432 -7.77 -2.52 3.22
N ASP A 433 -6.46 -2.72 3.11
CA ASP A 433 -5.84 -3.91 2.54
C ASP A 433 -6.02 -5.14 3.44
N LEU A 434 -6.26 -6.31 2.84
CA LEU A 434 -6.24 -7.63 3.48
C LEU A 434 -6.95 -7.67 4.86
N THR A 435 -8.17 -7.12 4.96
CA THR A 435 -8.88 -7.02 6.23
C THR A 435 -9.28 -8.36 6.84
N LYS A 436 -9.38 -9.43 6.04
CA LYS A 436 -9.58 -10.78 6.60
C LYS A 436 -8.37 -11.24 7.45
N GLY A 437 -7.18 -10.68 7.21
CA GLY A 437 -5.98 -10.93 8.00
C GLY A 437 -5.96 -10.24 9.37
N LEU A 438 -6.91 -9.33 9.68
CA LEU A 438 -7.02 -8.75 11.02
C LEU A 438 -7.52 -9.73 12.08
N THR A 439 -7.87 -10.95 11.70
CA THR A 439 -8.26 -12.03 12.63
C THR A 439 -7.08 -12.40 13.54
N GLN A 440 -7.38 -12.68 14.81
CA GLN A 440 -6.42 -13.26 15.75
C GLN A 440 -6.78 -14.72 16.09
N ARG A 441 -7.73 -15.27 15.37
CA ARG A 441 -8.11 -16.68 15.44
C ARG A 441 -7.19 -17.50 14.53
N GLU A 442 -6.62 -18.57 15.10
CA GLU A 442 -5.91 -19.58 14.30
C GLU A 442 -6.81 -20.14 13.20
N CYS A 443 -6.43 -19.99 11.94
CA CYS A 443 -7.20 -20.40 10.79
C CYS A 443 -6.32 -20.85 9.61
N THR A 444 -6.96 -21.58 8.70
CA THR A 444 -6.38 -22.06 7.46
C THR A 444 -7.04 -21.34 6.27
N GLU A 445 -6.55 -21.57 5.04
CA GLU A 445 -7.21 -21.07 3.82
C GLU A 445 -8.69 -21.46 3.73
N ALA A 446 -9.06 -22.65 4.24
CA ALA A 446 -10.44 -23.11 4.25
C ALA A 446 -11.32 -22.42 5.29
N THR A 447 -10.77 -21.83 6.35
CA THR A 447 -11.52 -21.30 7.49
C THR A 447 -11.31 -19.81 7.76
N VAL A 448 -10.36 -19.16 7.10
CA VAL A 448 -10.07 -17.73 7.30
C VAL A 448 -11.24 -16.82 6.89
N ALA A 449 -12.03 -17.24 5.93
CA ALA A 449 -13.21 -16.53 5.46
C ALA A 449 -14.48 -16.79 6.29
N ASP A 450 -14.43 -17.67 7.30
CA ASP A 450 -15.56 -17.94 8.20
C ASP A 450 -15.82 -16.70 9.08
N TYR A 451 -17.08 -16.60 9.56
CA TYR A 451 -17.51 -15.50 10.43
C TYR A 451 -16.63 -15.34 11.67
N ASP A 452 -16.15 -14.11 11.90
CA ASP A 452 -15.26 -13.76 13.00
C ASP A 452 -15.72 -12.47 13.71
N ALA A 453 -16.39 -12.63 14.85
CA ALA A 453 -16.88 -11.52 15.66
C ALA A 453 -15.75 -10.62 16.20
N GLY A 454 -14.55 -11.17 16.43
CA GLY A 454 -13.37 -10.40 16.88
C GLY A 454 -12.91 -9.42 15.80
N ARG A 455 -12.75 -9.92 14.58
CA ARG A 455 -12.40 -9.11 13.41
C ARG A 455 -13.45 -8.04 13.11
N ILE A 456 -14.73 -8.39 13.14
CA ILE A 456 -15.83 -7.44 12.97
C ILE A 456 -15.77 -6.31 14.00
N ARG A 457 -15.54 -6.63 15.27
CA ARG A 457 -15.40 -5.64 16.35
C ARG A 457 -14.27 -4.66 16.08
N ILE A 458 -13.11 -5.15 15.67
CA ILE A 458 -11.92 -4.33 15.35
C ILE A 458 -12.23 -3.40 14.17
N LEU A 459 -12.81 -3.92 13.09
CA LEU A 459 -13.15 -3.11 11.91
C LEU A 459 -14.19 -2.03 12.24
N LYS A 460 -15.16 -2.33 13.10
CA LYS A 460 -16.13 -1.33 13.59
C LYS A 460 -15.45 -0.24 14.44
N GLU A 461 -14.49 -0.60 15.30
CA GLU A 461 -13.71 0.39 16.06
C GLU A 461 -12.97 1.37 15.13
N TYR A 462 -12.37 0.88 14.04
CA TYR A 462 -11.69 1.72 13.05
C TYR A 462 -12.66 2.58 12.25
N TYR A 463 -13.78 2.01 11.83
CA TYR A 463 -14.85 2.76 11.16
C TYR A 463 -15.38 3.90 12.04
N ASP A 464 -15.61 3.66 13.33
CA ASP A 464 -16.14 4.65 14.27
C ASP A 464 -15.21 5.86 14.40
N VAL A 465 -13.89 5.64 14.40
CA VAL A 465 -12.91 6.74 14.40
C VAL A 465 -13.03 7.55 13.12
N VAL A 466 -13.03 6.92 11.95
CA VAL A 466 -13.20 7.61 10.67
C VAL A 466 -14.48 8.41 10.64
N ALA A 467 -15.61 7.82 11.05
CA ALA A 467 -16.91 8.46 11.08
C ALA A 467 -16.99 9.61 12.10
N SER A 468 -16.22 9.54 13.19
CA SER A 468 -16.19 10.61 14.21
C SER A 468 -15.43 11.84 13.73
N VAL A 469 -14.37 11.67 12.92
CA VAL A 469 -13.56 12.76 12.36
C VAL A 469 -14.22 13.33 11.10
N LYS A 470 -14.62 12.49 10.17
CA LYS A 470 -15.21 12.88 8.88
C LYS A 470 -16.38 11.96 8.53
N PRO A 471 -17.62 12.29 8.95
CA PRO A 471 -18.80 11.42 8.75
C PRO A 471 -19.11 11.06 7.31
N GLU A 472 -18.71 11.90 6.36
CA GLU A 472 -18.85 11.66 4.93
C GLU A 472 -17.73 10.80 4.33
N ALA A 473 -16.66 10.51 5.05
CA ALA A 473 -15.58 9.66 4.55
C ALA A 473 -16.08 8.24 4.24
N VAL A 474 -15.52 7.63 3.18
CA VAL A 474 -15.82 6.26 2.80
C VAL A 474 -14.78 5.31 3.41
N VAL A 475 -15.26 4.14 3.87
CA VAL A 475 -14.41 3.03 4.30
C VAL A 475 -14.72 1.83 3.41
N ILE A 476 -13.71 1.38 2.69
CA ILE A 476 -13.77 0.25 1.77
C ILE A 476 -12.86 -0.85 2.31
N LEU A 477 -13.31 -2.09 2.26
CA LEU A 477 -12.58 -3.24 2.77
C LEU A 477 -12.27 -4.23 1.64
N GLU A 478 -11.01 -4.58 1.49
CA GLU A 478 -10.65 -5.82 0.81
C GLU A 478 -10.83 -6.96 1.81
N HIS A 479 -11.99 -7.63 1.75
CA HIS A 479 -12.41 -8.55 2.81
C HIS A 479 -12.54 -10.00 2.34
N PHE A 480 -13.39 -10.25 1.36
CA PHE A 480 -13.60 -11.57 0.75
C PHE A 480 -13.88 -12.67 1.78
N CYS A 481 -14.77 -12.41 2.72
CA CYS A 481 -15.23 -13.35 3.74
C CYS A 481 -16.64 -13.86 3.44
N CYS A 482 -17.23 -14.60 4.39
CA CYS A 482 -18.59 -15.12 4.24
C CYS A 482 -19.64 -13.99 4.17
N ASP A 483 -20.73 -14.25 3.47
CA ASP A 483 -21.82 -13.29 3.24
C ASP A 483 -22.40 -12.70 4.54
N GLU A 484 -22.46 -13.47 5.63
CA GLU A 484 -22.99 -13.03 6.91
C GLU A 484 -22.15 -11.89 7.49
N GLU A 485 -20.83 -12.03 7.49
CA GLU A 485 -19.89 -11.03 7.97
C GLU A 485 -19.89 -9.79 7.08
N GLU A 486 -19.84 -9.98 5.75
CA GLU A 486 -19.87 -8.87 4.79
C GLU A 486 -21.16 -8.05 4.91
N LYS A 487 -22.31 -8.70 5.09
CA LYS A 487 -23.61 -8.02 5.31
C LYS A 487 -23.63 -7.23 6.62
N GLU A 488 -23.03 -7.75 7.68
CA GLU A 488 -22.94 -7.05 8.95
C GLU A 488 -22.06 -5.78 8.83
N LEU A 489 -20.90 -5.90 8.19
CA LEU A 489 -19.98 -4.77 7.96
C LEU A 489 -20.60 -3.71 7.04
N ALA A 490 -21.25 -4.12 5.95
CA ALA A 490 -21.96 -3.21 5.05
C ALA A 490 -23.15 -2.54 5.74
N GLY A 491 -23.90 -3.30 6.58
CA GLY A 491 -24.97 -2.78 7.41
C GLY A 491 -24.50 -1.69 8.37
N TYR A 492 -23.28 -1.82 8.89
CA TYR A 492 -22.67 -0.84 9.79
C TYR A 492 -22.24 0.45 9.06
N GLY A 493 -21.88 0.38 7.77
CA GLY A 493 -21.54 1.56 6.97
C GLY A 493 -20.33 1.41 6.05
N MET A 494 -19.63 0.28 6.11
CA MET A 494 -18.48 0.00 5.28
C MET A 494 -18.89 -0.50 3.89
N LYS A 495 -17.97 -0.48 2.94
CA LYS A 495 -18.16 -1.04 1.60
C LYS A 495 -17.17 -2.18 1.39
N LEU A 496 -17.58 -3.20 0.66
CA LEU A 496 -16.80 -4.42 0.42
C LEU A 496 -16.37 -4.47 -1.05
N TRP A 497 -15.11 -4.76 -1.32
CA TRP A 497 -14.65 -5.09 -2.66
C TRP A 497 -15.43 -6.30 -3.19
N ARG A 498 -15.90 -6.18 -4.44
CA ARG A 498 -16.60 -7.27 -5.12
C ARG A 498 -15.91 -7.57 -6.45
N ASP A 499 -15.08 -8.59 -6.44
CA ASP A 499 -14.37 -9.08 -7.61
C ASP A 499 -15.32 -9.80 -8.58
N ALA A 500 -15.42 -9.30 -9.80
CA ALA A 500 -16.13 -9.92 -10.91
C ALA A 500 -15.20 -10.25 -12.09
N ASN A 501 -13.87 -10.18 -11.91
CA ASN A 501 -12.87 -10.31 -12.96
C ASN A 501 -13.04 -11.56 -13.79
N ASN A 502 -13.22 -12.74 -13.17
CA ASN A 502 -13.36 -13.98 -13.92
C ASN A 502 -14.52 -13.91 -14.93
N ALA A 503 -15.68 -13.43 -14.51
CA ALA A 503 -16.87 -13.33 -15.40
C ALA A 503 -16.63 -12.34 -16.54
N TYR A 504 -15.99 -11.21 -16.26
CA TYR A 504 -15.64 -10.21 -17.28
C TYR A 504 -14.49 -10.64 -18.20
N CYS A 505 -13.54 -11.42 -17.70
CA CYS A 505 -12.54 -12.07 -18.55
C CYS A 505 -13.19 -13.07 -19.50
N GLN A 506 -14.08 -13.93 -19.03
CA GLN A 506 -14.79 -14.90 -19.87
C GLN A 506 -15.62 -14.21 -20.97
N SER A 507 -16.43 -13.23 -20.60
CA SER A 507 -17.21 -12.49 -21.56
C SER A 507 -16.35 -11.65 -22.52
N GLY A 508 -15.28 -11.03 -22.03
CA GLY A 508 -14.30 -10.29 -22.85
C GLY A 508 -13.58 -11.16 -23.86
N MET A 509 -13.28 -12.40 -23.51
CA MET A 509 -12.75 -13.41 -24.43
C MET A 509 -13.79 -13.97 -25.42
N GLY A 510 -15.08 -13.71 -25.23
CA GLY A 510 -16.16 -14.27 -26.03
C GLY A 510 -16.54 -15.71 -25.64
N TRP A 511 -16.29 -16.08 -24.40
CA TRP A 511 -16.70 -17.36 -23.82
C TRP A 511 -17.89 -17.16 -22.89
N LYS A 512 -18.95 -17.91 -23.13
CA LYS A 512 -20.21 -17.74 -22.41
C LYS A 512 -20.21 -18.44 -21.04
N GLU A 513 -19.46 -19.51 -20.91
CA GLU A 513 -19.30 -20.28 -19.69
C GLU A 513 -18.58 -19.46 -18.62
N TYR A 514 -19.05 -19.49 -17.38
CA TYR A 514 -18.54 -18.72 -16.25
C TYR A 514 -18.58 -17.18 -16.42
N SER A 515 -19.44 -16.68 -17.29
CA SER A 515 -19.57 -15.24 -17.57
C SER A 515 -20.80 -14.60 -16.91
N ASP A 516 -21.33 -15.15 -15.85
CA ASP A 516 -22.47 -14.61 -15.11
C ASP A 516 -22.08 -13.37 -14.30
N PHE A 517 -22.68 -12.21 -14.57
CA PHE A 517 -22.42 -10.94 -13.90
C PHE A 517 -23.26 -10.70 -12.65
N SER A 518 -24.15 -11.62 -12.28
CA SER A 518 -25.14 -11.41 -11.22
C SER A 518 -24.54 -11.07 -9.86
N CYS A 519 -23.28 -11.47 -9.60
CA CYS A 519 -22.57 -11.17 -8.37
C CYS A 519 -22.33 -9.67 -8.12
N LEU A 520 -22.39 -8.85 -9.17
CA LEU A 520 -22.07 -7.42 -9.10
C LEU A 520 -23.17 -6.57 -8.46
N TYR A 521 -24.39 -7.07 -8.48
CA TYR A 521 -25.55 -6.34 -7.95
C TYR A 521 -25.87 -6.75 -6.50
N THR A 522 -25.93 -5.78 -5.62
CA THR A 522 -26.20 -5.99 -4.18
C THR A 522 -27.51 -6.71 -3.92
N GLY A 523 -28.55 -6.48 -4.76
CA GLY A 523 -29.85 -7.13 -4.62
C GLY A 523 -29.81 -8.65 -4.83
N THR A 524 -28.85 -9.18 -5.61
CA THR A 524 -28.70 -10.62 -5.85
C THR A 524 -28.39 -11.38 -4.55
N ASN A 525 -27.56 -10.79 -3.68
CA ASN A 525 -27.10 -11.41 -2.43
C ASN A 525 -27.82 -10.85 -1.19
N SER A 526 -28.86 -10.03 -1.38
CA SER A 526 -29.51 -9.31 -0.27
C SER A 526 -28.52 -8.48 0.57
N MET A 527 -27.53 -7.93 -0.10
CA MET A 527 -26.58 -6.98 0.46
C MET A 527 -27.22 -5.59 0.56
N LYS A 528 -26.80 -4.80 1.55
CA LYS A 528 -27.20 -3.40 1.64
C LYS A 528 -26.88 -2.67 0.33
N TYR A 529 -27.79 -1.84 -0.14
CA TYR A 529 -27.58 -0.97 -1.31
C TYR A 529 -26.28 -0.15 -1.14
N GLY A 530 -25.48 -0.08 -2.20
CA GLY A 530 -24.17 0.59 -2.15
C GLY A 530 -23.10 -0.13 -1.32
N GLY A 531 -23.37 -1.34 -0.80
CA GLY A 531 -22.46 -2.11 0.02
C GLY A 531 -21.28 -2.73 -0.73
N TYR A 532 -21.37 -2.88 -2.06
CA TYR A 532 -20.26 -3.36 -2.88
C TYR A 532 -19.57 -2.23 -3.64
N VAL A 533 -18.23 -2.30 -3.69
CA VAL A 533 -17.42 -1.66 -4.74
C VAL A 533 -17.08 -2.76 -5.76
N GLY A 534 -17.84 -2.80 -6.85
CA GLY A 534 -17.68 -3.84 -7.86
C GLY A 534 -16.65 -3.45 -8.92
N PHE A 535 -15.87 -4.41 -9.41
CA PHE A 535 -14.88 -4.16 -10.43
C PHE A 535 -14.70 -5.33 -11.41
N MET A 536 -14.25 -4.98 -12.62
CA MET A 536 -13.80 -5.93 -13.65
C MET A 536 -12.32 -6.24 -13.52
N GLU A 537 -11.54 -5.26 -13.05
CA GLU A 537 -10.10 -5.32 -12.88
C GLU A 537 -9.68 -4.58 -11.61
N SER A 538 -8.61 -5.06 -10.97
CA SER A 538 -7.82 -4.38 -9.95
C SER A 538 -6.33 -4.67 -10.20
N HIS A 539 -5.45 -4.10 -9.37
CA HIS A 539 -4.01 -4.40 -9.45
C HIS A 539 -3.69 -5.88 -9.22
N ASP A 540 -4.54 -6.63 -8.49
CA ASP A 540 -4.30 -8.03 -8.11
C ASP A 540 -4.78 -9.07 -9.12
N VAL A 541 -5.64 -8.68 -10.07
CA VAL A 541 -6.22 -9.62 -11.04
C VAL A 541 -5.77 -9.33 -12.47
N GLU A 542 -5.94 -10.31 -13.36
CA GLU A 542 -5.45 -10.16 -14.73
C GLU A 542 -6.33 -9.19 -15.55
N ARG A 543 -5.72 -8.48 -16.48
CA ARG A 543 -6.36 -7.57 -17.40
C ARG A 543 -7.35 -8.29 -18.31
N VAL A 544 -8.56 -7.78 -18.40
CA VAL A 544 -9.59 -8.31 -19.30
C VAL A 544 -9.15 -8.18 -20.76
N ALA A 545 -8.53 -7.07 -21.14
CA ALA A 545 -8.01 -6.84 -22.48
C ALA A 545 -6.87 -7.80 -22.85
N TYR A 546 -5.97 -8.14 -21.91
CA TYR A 546 -4.92 -9.14 -22.13
C TYR A 546 -5.52 -10.54 -22.34
N LYS A 547 -6.50 -10.93 -21.52
CA LYS A 547 -7.21 -12.19 -21.69
C LYS A 547 -7.92 -12.25 -23.06
N ALA A 548 -8.59 -11.17 -23.44
CA ALA A 548 -9.26 -11.06 -24.73
C ALA A 548 -8.30 -11.13 -25.93
N LEU A 549 -7.10 -10.54 -25.81
CA LEU A 549 -6.06 -10.60 -26.83
C LEU A 549 -5.50 -12.02 -26.95
N THR A 550 -5.18 -12.66 -25.83
CA THR A 550 -4.41 -13.90 -25.80
C THR A 550 -5.28 -15.15 -26.01
N TYR A 551 -6.49 -15.15 -25.44
CA TYR A 551 -7.38 -16.31 -25.38
C TYR A 551 -8.76 -16.05 -26.00
N GLY A 552 -8.93 -14.92 -26.68
CA GLY A 552 -10.21 -14.51 -27.25
C GLY A 552 -10.68 -15.42 -28.39
N ASN A 553 -11.99 -15.60 -28.46
CA ASN A 553 -12.63 -16.43 -29.49
C ASN A 553 -12.67 -15.69 -30.84
N GLY A 554 -12.27 -16.36 -31.90
CA GLY A 554 -12.44 -15.91 -33.29
C GLY A 554 -11.82 -14.53 -33.58
N ALA A 555 -12.66 -13.56 -33.90
CA ALA A 555 -12.25 -12.21 -34.26
C ALA A 555 -11.78 -11.37 -33.06
N ILE A 556 -12.18 -11.69 -31.84
CA ILE A 556 -11.81 -10.95 -30.63
C ILE A 556 -10.29 -10.95 -30.44
N ALA A 557 -9.63 -12.11 -30.54
CA ALA A 557 -8.17 -12.20 -30.42
C ALA A 557 -7.44 -11.51 -31.60
N LYS A 558 -8.01 -11.52 -32.80
CA LYS A 558 -7.32 -11.16 -34.04
C LYS A 558 -7.55 -9.72 -34.52
N ASN A 559 -8.63 -9.07 -34.07
CA ASN A 559 -9.05 -7.76 -34.55
C ASN A 559 -9.26 -6.81 -33.37
N LEU A 560 -8.48 -5.73 -33.34
CA LEU A 560 -8.52 -4.74 -32.27
C LEU A 560 -9.92 -4.08 -32.16
N SER A 561 -10.53 -3.71 -33.28
CA SER A 561 -11.85 -3.07 -33.29
C SER A 561 -12.93 -3.97 -32.68
N VAL A 562 -12.94 -5.27 -33.04
CA VAL A 562 -13.87 -6.26 -32.47
C VAL A 562 -13.61 -6.45 -30.96
N ARG A 563 -12.32 -6.53 -30.56
CA ARG A 563 -11.94 -6.66 -29.16
C ARG A 563 -12.41 -5.44 -28.34
N MET A 564 -12.16 -4.21 -28.81
CA MET A 564 -12.60 -3.00 -28.11
C MET A 564 -14.12 -2.91 -28.05
N SER A 565 -14.83 -3.34 -29.09
CA SER A 565 -16.31 -3.43 -29.07
C SER A 565 -16.80 -4.41 -27.99
N GLN A 566 -16.18 -5.59 -27.88
CA GLN A 566 -16.50 -6.57 -26.86
C GLN A 566 -16.26 -6.02 -25.43
N LEU A 567 -15.14 -5.31 -25.21
CA LEU A 567 -14.84 -4.66 -23.94
C LEU A 567 -15.81 -3.51 -23.62
N ALA A 568 -16.30 -2.80 -24.64
CA ALA A 568 -17.33 -1.77 -24.47
C ALA A 568 -18.66 -2.36 -23.98
N VAL A 569 -19.03 -3.56 -24.44
CA VAL A 569 -20.20 -4.28 -23.91
C VAL A 569 -19.98 -4.66 -22.43
N ASN A 570 -18.81 -5.16 -22.08
CA ASN A 570 -18.43 -5.43 -20.68
C ASN A 570 -18.60 -4.17 -19.82
N ALA A 571 -18.02 -3.04 -20.25
CA ALA A 571 -18.08 -1.77 -19.52
C ALA A 571 -19.53 -1.33 -19.28
N ALA A 572 -20.41 -1.48 -20.27
CA ALA A 572 -21.82 -1.13 -20.11
C ALA A 572 -22.48 -1.94 -18.98
N PHE A 573 -22.27 -3.26 -18.94
CA PHE A 573 -22.83 -4.12 -17.90
C PHE A 573 -22.13 -4.03 -16.54
N CYS A 574 -21.01 -3.32 -16.45
CA CYS A 574 -20.40 -2.97 -15.19
C CYS A 574 -20.92 -1.62 -14.67
N PHE A 575 -20.79 -0.57 -15.49
CA PHE A 575 -21.02 0.80 -15.04
C PHE A 575 -22.49 1.25 -15.05
N THR A 576 -23.39 0.50 -15.67
CA THR A 576 -24.83 0.76 -15.56
C THR A 576 -25.52 0.00 -14.42
N VAL A 577 -24.81 -0.85 -13.71
CA VAL A 577 -25.32 -1.49 -12.48
C VAL A 577 -25.24 -0.49 -11.32
N PRO A 578 -26.30 -0.31 -10.51
CA PRO A 578 -26.26 0.57 -9.33
C PRO A 578 -25.18 0.20 -8.31
N GLY A 579 -24.77 1.17 -7.51
CA GLY A 579 -23.73 1.05 -6.50
C GLY A 579 -22.33 1.39 -7.00
N PRO A 580 -21.35 1.55 -6.07
CA PRO A 580 -19.97 1.94 -6.39
C PRO A 580 -19.28 0.98 -7.35
N LYS A 581 -18.43 1.54 -8.21
CA LYS A 581 -17.60 0.80 -9.17
C LYS A 581 -16.17 1.30 -9.14
N MET A 582 -15.24 0.42 -9.50
CA MET A 582 -13.82 0.75 -9.59
C MET A 582 -13.28 0.41 -10.98
N ILE A 583 -12.36 1.24 -11.46
CA ILE A 583 -11.58 1.07 -12.68
C ILE A 583 -10.12 0.97 -12.27
N TRP A 584 -9.44 -0.11 -12.63
CA TRP A 584 -7.99 -0.18 -12.55
C TRP A 584 -7.38 0.65 -13.69
N GLN A 585 -6.37 1.48 -13.37
CA GLN A 585 -5.74 2.42 -14.33
C GLN A 585 -5.52 1.80 -15.71
N PHE A 586 -5.88 2.56 -16.77
CA PHE A 586 -5.83 2.18 -18.18
C PHE A 586 -6.84 1.10 -18.63
N GLY A 587 -7.70 0.58 -17.76
CA GLY A 587 -8.78 -0.33 -18.18
C GLY A 587 -9.69 0.29 -19.22
N GLU A 588 -9.93 1.60 -19.14
CA GLU A 588 -10.69 2.40 -20.09
C GLU A 588 -10.04 2.54 -21.47
N LEU A 589 -8.74 2.24 -21.58
CA LEU A 589 -7.99 2.20 -22.84
C LEU A 589 -7.81 0.78 -23.38
N GLY A 590 -8.39 -0.22 -22.69
CA GLY A 590 -8.19 -1.62 -23.04
C GLY A 590 -6.73 -2.04 -22.93
N TYR A 591 -6.08 -1.68 -21.83
CA TYR A 591 -4.67 -2.02 -21.55
C TYR A 591 -4.47 -3.53 -21.55
N ASP A 592 -3.63 -4.03 -22.45
CA ASP A 592 -3.49 -5.45 -22.77
C ASP A 592 -2.11 -6.03 -22.47
N VAL A 593 -1.37 -5.39 -21.57
CA VAL A 593 -0.16 -5.96 -20.98
C VAL A 593 -0.54 -6.82 -19.76
N THR A 594 0.00 -8.02 -19.67
CA THR A 594 -0.29 -8.95 -18.56
C THR A 594 0.13 -8.37 -17.21
N ARG A 595 -0.65 -8.68 -16.18
CA ARG A 595 -0.23 -8.51 -14.79
C ARG A 595 1.09 -9.25 -14.50
N GLY A 596 1.27 -10.41 -15.10
CA GLY A 596 2.39 -11.31 -14.84
C GLY A 596 2.01 -12.47 -13.90
N THR A 597 3.02 -13.26 -13.55
CA THR A 597 2.91 -14.34 -12.55
C THR A 597 3.11 -13.80 -11.15
N GLU A 598 2.93 -14.62 -10.12
CA GLU A 598 3.21 -14.23 -8.73
C GLU A 598 4.66 -13.77 -8.52
N ASP A 599 5.61 -14.32 -9.29
CA ASP A 599 7.04 -13.98 -9.18
C ASP A 599 7.38 -12.60 -9.77
N ASN A 600 6.61 -12.10 -10.74
CA ASN A 600 6.93 -10.86 -11.47
C ASN A 600 5.78 -9.87 -11.60
N LYS A 601 4.67 -10.09 -10.92
CA LYS A 601 3.51 -9.18 -10.95
C LYS A 601 3.85 -7.77 -10.50
N MET A 602 4.80 -7.64 -9.59
CA MET A 602 5.23 -6.37 -9.01
C MET A 602 6.25 -5.60 -9.86
N GLU A 603 6.74 -6.18 -10.96
CA GLU A 603 7.60 -5.46 -11.89
C GLU A 603 6.88 -4.28 -12.52
N LYS A 604 7.64 -3.20 -12.77
CA LYS A 604 7.11 -2.00 -13.42
C LYS A 604 6.51 -2.33 -14.78
N LYS A 605 5.29 -1.83 -15.03
CA LYS A 605 4.59 -2.08 -16.31
C LYS A 605 4.83 -0.93 -17.30
N PRO A 606 4.93 -1.25 -18.60
CA PRO A 606 5.13 -0.22 -19.62
C PRO A 606 3.95 0.75 -19.69
N LEU A 607 4.25 2.01 -19.93
CA LEU A 607 3.26 3.04 -20.15
C LEU A 607 2.80 3.01 -21.62
N HIS A 608 1.51 3.11 -21.83
CA HIS A 608 0.89 3.12 -23.18
C HIS A 608 -0.10 4.28 -23.31
N TRP A 609 0.36 5.51 -23.01
CA TRP A 609 -0.47 6.70 -23.17
C TRP A 609 -0.86 6.97 -24.63
N GLU A 610 -0.09 6.45 -25.62
CA GLU A 610 -0.43 6.47 -27.05
C GLU A 610 -1.76 5.76 -27.35
N TYR A 611 -2.21 4.81 -26.54
CA TYR A 611 -3.51 4.17 -26.66
C TYR A 611 -4.68 5.15 -26.65
N TYR A 612 -4.55 6.28 -25.95
CA TYR A 612 -5.55 7.34 -25.96
C TYR A 612 -5.72 8.01 -27.34
N THR A 613 -4.75 7.88 -28.23
CA THR A 613 -4.78 8.43 -29.60
C THR A 613 -5.10 7.38 -30.68
N GLU A 614 -5.10 6.08 -30.33
CA GLU A 614 -5.51 5.02 -31.25
C GLU A 614 -7.03 5.00 -31.38
N PRO A 615 -7.60 5.10 -32.62
CA PRO A 615 -9.05 5.30 -32.81
C PRO A 615 -9.93 4.26 -32.09
N GLU A 616 -9.57 2.99 -32.14
CA GLU A 616 -10.35 1.89 -31.56
C GLU A 616 -10.34 1.96 -30.03
N ARG A 617 -9.19 2.26 -29.43
CA ARG A 617 -9.02 2.39 -27.97
C ARG A 617 -9.63 3.69 -27.46
N LYS A 618 -9.47 4.78 -28.23
CA LYS A 618 -10.17 6.03 -27.95
C LYS A 618 -11.68 5.85 -27.98
N GLY A 619 -12.18 5.01 -28.92
CA GLY A 619 -13.59 4.62 -28.97
C GLY A 619 -14.05 3.92 -27.68
N LEU A 620 -13.23 3.04 -27.12
CA LEU A 620 -13.52 2.41 -25.83
C LEU A 620 -13.55 3.43 -24.68
N TYR A 621 -12.53 4.32 -24.61
CA TYR A 621 -12.53 5.43 -23.65
C TYR A 621 -13.81 6.28 -23.74
N ASP A 622 -14.25 6.61 -24.95
CA ASP A 622 -15.47 7.41 -25.17
C ASP A 622 -16.72 6.69 -24.66
N VAL A 623 -16.78 5.37 -24.80
CA VAL A 623 -17.86 4.56 -24.20
C VAL A 623 -17.81 4.65 -22.68
N TYR A 624 -16.65 4.43 -22.06
CA TYR A 624 -16.50 4.60 -20.62
C TYR A 624 -16.95 6.00 -20.19
N ALA A 625 -16.42 7.04 -20.80
CA ALA A 625 -16.73 8.41 -20.45
C ALA A 625 -18.24 8.71 -20.54
N ARG A 626 -18.93 8.22 -21.58
CA ARG A 626 -20.39 8.38 -21.70
C ARG A 626 -21.16 7.63 -20.61
N LEU A 627 -20.79 6.40 -20.30
CA LEU A 627 -21.40 5.60 -19.24
C LEU A 627 -21.23 6.25 -17.86
N LEU A 628 -20.02 6.74 -17.56
CA LEU A 628 -19.72 7.34 -16.26
C LEU A 628 -20.38 8.71 -16.11
N ASN A 629 -20.36 9.54 -17.15
CA ASN A 629 -21.03 10.84 -17.12
C ASN A 629 -22.56 10.69 -17.04
N LEU A 630 -23.14 9.66 -17.67
CA LEU A 630 -24.56 9.31 -17.50
C LEU A 630 -24.93 9.12 -16.03
N ARG A 631 -24.08 8.43 -15.26
CA ARG A 631 -24.31 8.22 -13.81
C ARG A 631 -24.29 9.53 -13.02
N VAL A 632 -23.50 10.51 -13.44
CA VAL A 632 -23.42 11.82 -12.80
C VAL A 632 -24.62 12.69 -13.18
N THR A 633 -25.02 12.69 -14.45
CA THR A 633 -26.09 13.55 -14.96
C THR A 633 -27.49 13.02 -14.64
N HIS A 634 -27.67 11.70 -14.66
CA HIS A 634 -28.92 11.00 -14.38
C HIS A 634 -28.82 10.15 -13.11
N LYS A 635 -28.24 10.75 -12.06
CA LYS A 635 -27.93 10.05 -10.80
C LYS A 635 -29.14 9.36 -10.17
N ASP A 636 -30.36 9.87 -10.39
CA ASP A 636 -31.57 9.34 -9.80
C ASP A 636 -31.91 7.93 -10.34
N LEU A 637 -31.46 7.59 -11.56
CA LEU A 637 -31.54 6.22 -12.09
C LEU A 637 -30.71 5.21 -11.31
N PHE A 638 -29.68 5.69 -10.58
CA PHE A 638 -28.74 4.85 -9.84
C PHE A 638 -28.93 4.95 -8.35
N GLN A 639 -30.09 5.36 -7.87
CA GLN A 639 -30.43 5.40 -6.45
C GLN A 639 -31.21 4.15 -6.02
N ASN A 640 -31.29 3.93 -4.71
CA ASN A 640 -31.91 2.76 -4.12
C ASN A 640 -33.41 2.60 -4.43
N ASP A 641 -34.08 3.68 -4.77
CA ASP A 641 -35.51 3.71 -5.13
C ASP A 641 -35.78 3.48 -6.62
N ALA A 642 -34.73 3.41 -7.43
CA ALA A 642 -34.86 3.06 -8.86
C ALA A 642 -35.24 1.58 -9.03
N ILE A 643 -36.07 1.30 -10.01
CA ILE A 643 -36.43 -0.06 -10.40
C ILE A 643 -35.35 -0.63 -11.30
N PHE A 644 -34.67 -1.66 -10.81
CA PHE A 644 -33.61 -2.36 -11.55
C PHE A 644 -34.05 -3.79 -11.90
N SER A 645 -33.83 -4.17 -13.14
CA SER A 645 -33.99 -5.56 -13.59
C SER A 645 -32.97 -5.91 -14.66
N TRP A 646 -32.51 -7.14 -14.69
CA TRP A 646 -31.52 -7.58 -15.68
C TRP A 646 -31.59 -9.07 -16.00
N ASN A 647 -31.00 -9.42 -17.16
CA ASN A 647 -30.79 -10.78 -17.65
C ASN A 647 -29.32 -10.91 -18.06
N VAL A 648 -28.46 -11.41 -17.16
CA VAL A 648 -27.00 -11.40 -17.31
C VAL A 648 -26.33 -12.74 -17.08
N THR A 649 -27.12 -13.79 -16.85
CA THR A 649 -26.60 -15.14 -16.70
C THR A 649 -26.11 -15.70 -18.05
N GLU A 650 -25.46 -16.82 -18.03
CA GLU A 650 -24.95 -17.53 -19.21
C GLU A 650 -26.03 -17.88 -20.24
N ASN A 651 -27.30 -17.89 -19.87
CA ASN A 651 -28.42 -18.16 -20.78
C ASN A 651 -28.66 -17.05 -21.80
N TYR A 652 -28.11 -15.85 -21.56
CA TYR A 652 -28.27 -14.67 -22.41
C TYR A 652 -26.92 -14.34 -23.07
N TRP A 653 -26.84 -14.41 -24.39
CA TRP A 653 -25.56 -14.25 -25.09
C TRP A 653 -25.65 -13.52 -26.42
N SER A 654 -26.34 -14.07 -27.41
CA SER A 654 -26.40 -13.53 -28.78
C SER A 654 -27.84 -13.42 -29.28
N THR A 655 -28.48 -14.49 -29.72
CA THR A 655 -29.88 -14.46 -30.24
C THR A 655 -30.88 -14.01 -29.16
N THR A 656 -30.60 -14.32 -27.90
CA THR A 656 -31.22 -13.72 -26.72
C THR A 656 -30.13 -12.96 -26.00
N PRO A 657 -29.94 -11.67 -26.27
CA PRO A 657 -28.81 -10.91 -25.71
C PRO A 657 -28.99 -10.62 -24.23
N ARG A 658 -27.89 -10.25 -23.56
CA ARG A 658 -27.97 -9.70 -22.21
C ARG A 658 -28.66 -8.36 -22.22
N SER A 659 -29.41 -8.09 -21.17
CA SER A 659 -30.11 -6.81 -21.02
C SER A 659 -30.24 -6.39 -19.58
N LEU A 660 -30.32 -5.10 -19.35
CA LEU A 660 -30.72 -4.51 -18.07
C LEU A 660 -31.62 -3.29 -18.30
N THR A 661 -32.47 -3.04 -17.33
CA THR A 661 -33.34 -1.86 -17.33
C THR A 661 -33.23 -1.17 -15.97
N LEU A 662 -33.07 0.16 -16.04
CA LEU A 662 -33.23 1.07 -14.91
C LEU A 662 -34.36 2.03 -15.16
N LYS A 663 -35.20 2.24 -14.15
CA LYS A 663 -36.32 3.19 -14.22
C LYS A 663 -36.46 3.94 -12.91
N ASN A 664 -36.51 5.27 -13.00
CA ASN A 664 -36.92 6.13 -11.89
C ASN A 664 -37.81 7.26 -12.42
N GLY A 665 -39.07 7.30 -11.96
CA GLY A 665 -40.05 8.25 -12.46
C GLY A 665 -40.29 8.14 -13.98
N ALA A 666 -40.01 9.22 -14.69
CA ALA A 666 -40.13 9.29 -16.16
C ALA A 666 -38.87 8.85 -16.92
N GLU A 667 -37.73 8.75 -16.21
CA GLU A 667 -36.47 8.32 -16.81
C GLU A 667 -36.42 6.79 -16.90
N VAL A 668 -36.07 6.31 -18.07
CA VAL A 668 -35.89 4.88 -18.38
C VAL A 668 -34.58 4.73 -19.16
N MET A 669 -33.77 3.77 -18.74
CA MET A 669 -32.59 3.32 -19.45
C MET A 669 -32.68 1.81 -19.70
N TYR A 670 -32.39 1.41 -20.91
CA TYR A 670 -32.36 0.02 -21.35
C TYR A 670 -31.05 -0.28 -22.05
N VAL A 671 -30.27 -1.21 -21.50
CA VAL A 671 -28.99 -1.64 -22.04
C VAL A 671 -29.12 -3.02 -22.65
N VAL A 672 -28.64 -3.20 -23.86
CA VAL A 672 -28.59 -4.51 -24.54
C VAL A 672 -27.15 -4.77 -24.98
N GLY A 673 -26.59 -5.91 -24.57
CA GLY A 673 -25.28 -6.39 -24.96
C GLY A 673 -25.33 -7.69 -25.73
N ASN A 674 -24.82 -7.65 -26.95
CA ASN A 674 -24.64 -8.84 -27.77
C ASN A 674 -23.18 -9.32 -27.69
N PHE A 675 -22.93 -10.35 -26.91
CA PHE A 675 -21.61 -10.95 -26.69
C PHE A 675 -21.24 -11.99 -27.75
N GLY A 676 -22.13 -12.32 -28.64
CA GLY A 676 -21.92 -13.33 -29.70
C GLY A 676 -21.47 -12.74 -31.03
N ASP A 677 -21.21 -13.65 -31.97
CA ASP A 677 -20.68 -13.38 -33.31
C ASP A 677 -21.77 -13.14 -34.38
N LYS A 678 -23.02 -13.07 -33.99
CA LYS A 678 -24.16 -12.85 -34.88
C LYS A 678 -25.01 -11.71 -34.35
N GLU A 679 -25.63 -10.97 -35.29
CA GLU A 679 -26.63 -9.97 -34.94
C GLU A 679 -27.83 -10.59 -34.21
N THR A 680 -28.42 -9.85 -33.27
CA THR A 680 -29.64 -10.26 -32.58
C THR A 680 -30.83 -10.27 -33.54
N GLY A 681 -31.88 -11.01 -33.20
CA GLY A 681 -33.19 -10.78 -33.82
C GLY A 681 -33.74 -9.39 -33.44
N PRO A 682 -34.91 -9.02 -34.02
CA PRO A 682 -35.60 -7.80 -33.63
C PRO A 682 -35.97 -7.82 -32.14
N LEU A 683 -35.57 -6.79 -31.41
CA LEU A 683 -35.82 -6.60 -29.98
C LEU A 683 -36.86 -5.49 -29.81
N LEU A 684 -37.90 -5.78 -29.03
CA LEU A 684 -38.88 -4.76 -28.66
C LEU A 684 -38.28 -3.82 -27.61
N LEU A 685 -38.38 -2.51 -27.85
CA LEU A 685 -37.95 -1.51 -26.88
C LEU A 685 -38.96 -1.41 -25.73
N PRO A 686 -38.50 -1.24 -24.49
CA PRO A 686 -39.37 -0.91 -23.36
C PRO A 686 -40.11 0.42 -23.57
N ASP A 687 -41.29 0.52 -22.91
CA ASP A 687 -42.08 1.75 -22.95
C ASP A 687 -41.29 2.96 -22.45
N GLY A 688 -41.39 4.05 -23.17
CA GLY A 688 -40.72 5.33 -22.84
C GLY A 688 -39.36 5.52 -23.48
N ILE A 689 -38.71 4.48 -23.99
CA ILE A 689 -37.44 4.59 -24.71
C ILE A 689 -37.65 5.38 -26.02
N LYS A 690 -36.71 6.33 -26.28
CA LYS A 690 -36.77 7.21 -27.45
C LYS A 690 -35.44 7.38 -28.18
N TYR A 691 -34.31 7.24 -27.52
CA TYR A 691 -33.01 7.58 -28.06
C TYR A 691 -31.99 6.47 -27.86
N ASP A 692 -31.13 6.28 -28.85
CA ASP A 692 -29.83 5.63 -28.64
C ASP A 692 -28.89 6.66 -28.02
N TYR A 693 -28.56 6.48 -26.75
CA TYR A 693 -27.75 7.42 -25.97
C TYR A 693 -26.32 7.56 -26.51
N MET A 694 -25.77 6.51 -27.14
CA MET A 694 -24.42 6.54 -27.67
C MET A 694 -24.32 7.40 -28.96
N THR A 695 -25.39 7.49 -29.75
CA THR A 695 -25.37 8.19 -31.03
C THR A 695 -26.31 9.41 -31.10
N GLY A 696 -27.21 9.56 -30.14
CA GLY A 696 -28.28 10.57 -30.15
C GLY A 696 -29.41 10.30 -31.14
N ARG A 697 -29.39 9.15 -31.84
CA ARG A 697 -30.40 8.78 -32.84
C ARG A 697 -31.72 8.44 -32.15
N GLU A 698 -32.83 8.90 -32.75
CA GLU A 698 -34.16 8.46 -32.33
C GLU A 698 -34.41 6.98 -32.69
N LEU A 699 -35.04 6.28 -31.76
CA LEU A 699 -35.39 4.87 -31.86
C LEU A 699 -36.91 4.69 -31.93
N GLU A 700 -37.37 3.85 -32.84
CA GLU A 700 -38.78 3.50 -32.98
C GLU A 700 -38.94 1.99 -33.23
N GLY A 701 -39.98 1.41 -32.64
CA GLY A 701 -40.40 0.04 -32.92
C GLY A 701 -39.43 -1.02 -32.35
N THR A 702 -38.77 -1.73 -33.24
CA THR A 702 -37.80 -2.78 -32.90
C THR A 702 -36.40 -2.40 -33.37
N VAL A 703 -35.40 -2.88 -32.61
CA VAL A 703 -33.98 -2.69 -32.92
C VAL A 703 -33.26 -4.02 -32.99
N SER A 704 -32.20 -4.09 -33.76
CA SER A 704 -31.24 -5.19 -33.74
C SER A 704 -29.90 -4.70 -33.24
N VAL A 705 -29.14 -5.55 -32.56
CA VAL A 705 -27.78 -5.23 -32.04
C VAL A 705 -26.79 -6.11 -32.80
N PRO A 706 -25.79 -5.52 -33.47
CA PRO A 706 -24.81 -6.27 -34.22
C PRO A 706 -23.97 -7.19 -33.33
N ALA A 707 -23.24 -8.13 -33.92
CA ALA A 707 -22.28 -8.95 -33.24
C ALA A 707 -21.30 -8.08 -32.45
N HIS A 708 -20.96 -8.48 -31.20
CA HIS A 708 -20.08 -7.74 -30.29
C HIS A 708 -20.54 -6.29 -30.04
N GLY A 709 -21.85 -6.05 -30.11
CA GLY A 709 -22.45 -4.71 -30.12
C GLY A 709 -23.14 -4.36 -28.82
N LEU A 710 -23.22 -3.05 -28.59
CA LEU A 710 -23.89 -2.42 -27.46
C LEU A 710 -25.01 -1.52 -27.98
N LEU A 711 -26.17 -1.58 -27.34
CA LEU A 711 -27.22 -0.56 -27.40
C LEU A 711 -27.44 -0.02 -25.98
N LEU A 712 -27.29 1.29 -25.83
CA LEU A 712 -27.69 2.02 -24.63
C LEU A 712 -28.87 2.93 -25.02
N ALA A 713 -30.07 2.50 -24.70
CA ALA A 713 -31.31 3.18 -25.11
C ALA A 713 -31.95 3.90 -23.92
N THR A 714 -32.42 5.14 -24.12
CA THR A 714 -32.93 6.00 -23.06
C THR A 714 -34.22 6.72 -23.42
N SER A 715 -34.95 7.16 -22.41
CA SER A 715 -36.12 8.04 -22.58
C SER A 715 -35.74 9.51 -22.77
N PHE A 716 -34.51 9.87 -22.58
CA PHE A 716 -33.94 11.21 -22.62
C PHE A 716 -32.78 11.28 -23.64
N GLN A 717 -32.47 12.48 -24.09
CA GLN A 717 -31.35 12.74 -25.03
C GLN A 717 -29.99 12.67 -24.29
N PRO A 718 -28.89 12.30 -25.00
CA PRO A 718 -27.54 12.35 -24.48
C PRO A 718 -27.13 13.73 -23.98
#